data_38676815604714e526235429fc6c4a48
#
_entry.id   38676815604714e526235429fc6c4a48
#
_cell.length_a   1.000
_cell.length_b   1.000
_cell.length_c   1.000
_cell.angle_alpha   90.00
_cell.angle_beta   90.00
_cell.angle_gamma   90.00
#
_symmetry.space_group_name_H-M   'P 1'
#
loop_
_entity.id
_entity.type
_entity.pdbx_description
1 polymer ?
#
loop_
_entity_poly.entity_id
_entity_poly.type
_entity_poly.pdbx_seq_one_letter_code
_entity_poly.pdbx_strand_id
1 'polypeptide(L)'
;MTRILLLLILLAPLAAPAQSALKERETICTLTSKEGHGGQFDWKMKRADEVGVRSEEVSSAELPTEGWLPAVVPGTVLNSLVHDGVYPEPYYGLNNKLESNLIPDLYRAGRDFYTYWFRTEFRLDRKECGGRKVWLQADGINYRAEIWLNGSMVGSTAGMFLQRVIDITDKVTFDRKNVLAVKVYPVDMPGTIRPKGGKSFGANGEFQNGGNGEIGRNVTQLMTVGWDFFYLDGIRDRNTGIWRDISLFTTGRVRLAHPFVKSELSKPGYDVAHQTVSVEVTYPDYIPQNTWRKAKVSGEIRGEGIRFEKEVSLYRGEVKEVVFTPEEFPQLVIRNPRLWWPLNKGKQELYDLTLKVEFDGRVSDSISTRFGIREIASTTDTPDKSRTFSVNGRPLFVRGTNWLPEAMLRTSDERTRAELRYTAQSGVNLIRFWGGGITESDYFFQLCDSLGILVWQEFWMTGDTNHPNDPGVYYSNVVSTVKRIRNHPSLAYYVSSNESTEMPQMERLLERLDGTRGYQMQSECGGIHDGSPYKQVNIMSHYEDKASPRGSRVYGFNPEYGAPCLPTVECLREMMDEKDLWPVNKAVWDYSDGNGFHLMSTLYTDMTNEYGPSQSIEEFAEKAQFLGAMNYKSIWEVWNYNKFGYGDRYTSGFLYWYHNSAVRQVAGRMWDWSLEPTAALYAAQNACEPLHPQFDYLKNTVSVANDHYRAYRGYRVTAEVYDLDMRRIDSQSAAVDLPEDGVANDVLTLDFSASKTPVQFIKLRLFDERGKQAGSNFYWRSDNEYKGANTLTGPATAGFQSLGELARTRVAASYETSVEDGYHYIDLRLKNTGRTVAFFTQVQWLDERRKPVRPSFYTDNFLCLMPGESRTVRIETALDKLPGEAYTLVVRGFNLDTREFKVKIRRP
;
A
#
# COMPACT_ATOMS: atom_id res chain seq x y z
N MET A 1 1.00 32.26 -15.48
CA MET A 1 -0.06 31.64 -14.66
C MET A 1 -0.54 30.41 -15.40
N THR A 2 0.15 29.33 -15.26
CA THR A 2 -0.20 28.06 -15.89
C THR A 2 -0.66 27.16 -14.77
N ARG A 3 -1.96 26.96 -14.67
CA ARG A 3 -2.55 25.86 -13.93
C ARG A 3 -2.03 24.60 -14.60
N ILE A 4 -0.99 24.01 -14.04
CA ILE A 4 -0.83 22.57 -14.13
C ILE A 4 -2.15 22.06 -13.58
N LEU A 5 -2.98 21.48 -14.45
CA LEU A 5 -3.96 20.53 -14.04
C LEU A 5 -3.13 19.30 -13.56
N LEU A 6 -2.45 19.45 -12.39
CA LEU A 6 -2.45 18.31 -11.52
C LEU A 6 -3.93 17.96 -11.45
N LEU A 7 -4.30 16.78 -11.85
CA LEU A 7 -5.50 16.17 -11.33
C LEU A 7 -5.35 16.30 -9.81
N LEU A 8 -5.81 17.44 -9.26
CA LEU A 8 -6.41 17.41 -7.96
C LEU A 8 -7.49 16.35 -8.13
N ILE A 9 -7.14 15.11 -7.83
CA ILE A 9 -8.11 14.21 -7.27
C ILE A 9 -8.49 14.96 -6.00
N LEU A 10 -9.42 15.88 -6.14
CA LEU A 10 -10.34 16.24 -5.10
C LEU A 10 -10.91 14.89 -4.68
N LEU A 11 -10.22 14.23 -3.76
CA LEU A 11 -10.90 13.48 -2.75
C LEU A 11 -11.74 14.57 -2.07
N ALA A 12 -12.85 14.94 -2.71
CA ALA A 12 -14.00 15.40 -1.95
C ALA A 12 -14.00 14.46 -0.74
N PRO A 13 -14.08 14.95 0.50
CA PRO A 13 -14.17 14.04 1.63
C PRO A 13 -15.09 12.95 1.12
N LEU A 14 -14.56 11.71 1.01
CA LEU A 14 -15.43 10.58 0.76
C LEU A 14 -16.41 10.73 1.89
N ALA A 15 -17.46 11.47 1.61
CA ALA A 15 -18.57 11.64 2.52
C ALA A 15 -18.84 10.21 2.89
N ALA A 16 -18.64 9.89 4.13
CA ALA A 16 -18.97 8.58 4.68
C ALA A 16 -20.26 8.24 3.98
N PRO A 17 -20.37 7.14 3.22
CA PRO A 17 -21.42 6.94 2.24
C PRO A 17 -22.70 7.41 2.89
N ALA A 18 -23.29 8.46 2.33
CA ALA A 18 -24.34 9.20 3.00
C ALA A 18 -25.27 8.17 3.60
N GLN A 19 -25.36 8.13 4.91
CA GLN A 19 -26.23 7.25 5.68
C GLN A 19 -27.70 7.62 5.37
N SER A 20 -28.05 7.68 4.09
CA SER A 20 -29.40 7.93 3.64
C SER A 20 -30.05 6.60 3.31
N ALA A 21 -30.83 6.13 4.27
CA ALA A 21 -31.97 5.27 4.08
C ALA A 21 -31.70 3.78 3.73
N LEU A 22 -30.79 3.11 4.41
CA LEU A 22 -30.87 1.65 4.54
C LEU A 22 -31.54 1.31 5.88
N LYS A 23 -32.84 1.41 5.94
CA LYS A 23 -33.62 1.14 7.19
C LYS A 23 -33.65 -0.34 7.58
N GLU A 24 -33.13 -1.24 6.73
CA GLU A 24 -33.35 -2.68 6.90
C GLU A 24 -32.12 -3.44 7.41
N ARG A 25 -30.90 -3.08 6.94
CA ARG A 25 -29.66 -3.53 7.58
C ARG A 25 -29.02 -2.34 8.29
N GLU A 26 -29.12 -2.33 9.60
CA GLU A 26 -28.46 -1.32 10.43
C GLU A 26 -27.28 -1.96 11.13
N THR A 27 -26.05 -1.44 10.86
CA THR A 27 -24.93 -1.66 11.76
C THR A 27 -25.25 -0.92 13.05
N ILE A 28 -25.44 -1.67 14.13
CA ILE A 28 -25.76 -1.09 15.44
C ILE A 28 -24.50 -0.41 15.97
N CYS A 29 -23.38 -1.12 15.97
CA CYS A 29 -22.09 -0.62 16.40
C CYS A 29 -20.94 -1.50 15.92
N THR A 30 -19.76 -0.89 15.77
CA THR A 30 -18.48 -1.58 15.71
C THR A 30 -17.87 -1.50 17.10
N LEU A 31 -17.44 -2.65 17.63
CA LEU A 31 -16.92 -2.77 19.00
C LEU A 31 -15.46 -2.34 19.10
N THR A 32 -15.14 -1.15 18.60
CA THR A 32 -13.78 -0.59 18.60
C THR A 32 -13.40 -0.12 20.00
N SER A 33 -12.21 -0.45 20.47
CA SER A 33 -11.71 -0.09 21.78
C SER A 33 -11.50 1.42 21.97
N LYS A 34 -11.67 1.89 23.21
CA LYS A 34 -11.23 3.24 23.61
C LYS A 34 -9.73 3.36 23.49
N GLU A 35 -9.03 2.35 24.00
CA GLU A 35 -7.58 2.28 23.99
C GLU A 35 -7.07 2.09 22.55
N GLY A 36 -6.06 2.88 22.21
CA GLY A 36 -5.41 2.81 20.89
C GLY A 36 -6.19 3.37 19.72
N HIS A 37 -7.53 3.36 19.75
CA HIS A 37 -8.38 3.75 18.62
C HIS A 37 -9.38 4.90 18.91
N GLY A 38 -9.53 5.30 20.18
CA GLY A 38 -10.52 6.31 20.55
C GLY A 38 -11.98 5.88 20.30
N GLY A 39 -12.25 4.57 20.23
CA GLY A 39 -13.59 4.01 20.11
C GLY A 39 -14.42 4.17 21.38
N GLN A 40 -15.56 3.45 21.46
CA GLN A 40 -16.51 3.64 22.57
C GLN A 40 -16.47 2.51 23.59
N PHE A 41 -15.78 1.39 23.30
CA PHE A 41 -15.88 0.18 24.10
C PHE A 41 -14.65 -0.04 24.97
N ASP A 42 -14.91 -0.40 26.24
CA ASP A 42 -13.86 -0.83 27.18
C ASP A 42 -13.54 -2.30 26.91
N TRP A 43 -12.50 -2.55 26.15
CA TRP A 43 -11.96 -3.88 26.00
C TRP A 43 -10.91 -4.14 27.07
N LYS A 44 -10.96 -5.32 27.65
CA LYS A 44 -10.01 -5.82 28.62
C LYS A 44 -9.47 -7.17 28.22
N MET A 45 -8.25 -7.46 28.56
CA MET A 45 -7.64 -8.76 28.30
C MET A 45 -6.90 -9.33 29.51
N LYS A 46 -6.82 -10.66 29.54
CA LYS A 46 -6.04 -11.40 30.54
C LYS A 46 -5.57 -12.72 29.97
N ARG A 47 -4.40 -13.19 30.37
CA ARG A 47 -3.92 -14.52 29.98
C ARG A 47 -4.92 -15.58 30.41
N ALA A 48 -5.15 -16.54 29.53
CA ALA A 48 -6.21 -17.54 29.75
C ALA A 48 -5.93 -18.45 30.95
N ASP A 49 -4.68 -18.80 31.22
CA ASP A 49 -4.24 -19.61 32.36
C ASP A 49 -4.33 -18.87 33.70
N GLU A 50 -4.44 -17.54 33.68
CA GLU A 50 -4.57 -16.73 34.89
C GLU A 50 -6.03 -16.38 35.28
N VAL A 51 -7.00 -16.74 34.43
CA VAL A 51 -8.40 -16.34 34.66
C VAL A 51 -9.05 -17.16 35.76
N GLY A 52 -8.71 -18.43 35.92
CA GLY A 52 -9.11 -19.29 37.06
C GLY A 52 -10.59 -19.67 37.14
N VAL A 53 -11.41 -19.36 36.12
CA VAL A 53 -12.84 -19.73 36.03
C VAL A 53 -13.11 -20.45 34.71
N ARG A 54 -14.28 -21.10 34.63
CA ARG A 54 -14.67 -21.78 33.38
C ARG A 54 -14.97 -20.78 32.26
N SER A 55 -14.85 -21.21 31.02
CA SER A 55 -15.05 -20.36 29.84
C SER A 55 -16.42 -19.67 29.81
N GLU A 56 -17.48 -20.34 30.26
CA GLU A 56 -18.83 -19.78 30.35
C GLU A 56 -18.87 -18.57 31.29
N GLU A 57 -18.15 -18.65 32.40
CA GLU A 57 -18.13 -17.61 33.42
C GLU A 57 -17.37 -16.35 32.97
N VAL A 58 -16.44 -16.48 31.99
CA VAL A 58 -15.69 -15.35 31.44
C VAL A 58 -16.60 -14.35 30.72
N SER A 59 -17.67 -14.83 30.09
CA SER A 59 -18.70 -13.98 29.46
C SER A 59 -19.89 -13.67 30.37
N SER A 60 -19.75 -13.86 31.68
CA SER A 60 -20.77 -13.47 32.67
C SER A 60 -20.60 -12.00 33.11
N ALA A 61 -21.74 -11.33 33.37
CA ALA A 61 -21.74 -9.98 33.91
C ALA A 61 -21.25 -9.88 35.36
N GLU A 62 -21.27 -11.00 36.09
CA GLU A 62 -20.85 -11.10 37.48
C GLU A 62 -19.33 -11.25 37.64
N LEU A 63 -18.58 -11.64 36.58
CA LEU A 63 -17.15 -11.78 36.69
C LEU A 63 -16.44 -10.42 36.87
N PRO A 64 -15.74 -10.22 37.99
CA PRO A 64 -14.96 -9.00 38.18
C PRO A 64 -13.77 -8.98 37.23
N THR A 65 -13.50 -7.81 36.70
CA THR A 65 -12.36 -7.59 35.78
C THR A 65 -11.23 -6.78 36.44
N GLU A 66 -11.16 -6.79 37.76
CA GLU A 66 -10.02 -6.22 38.47
C GLU A 66 -8.74 -6.97 38.13
N GLY A 67 -7.65 -6.23 37.82
CA GLY A 67 -6.39 -6.82 37.38
C GLY A 67 -6.38 -7.33 35.94
N TRP A 68 -7.41 -7.05 35.14
CA TRP A 68 -7.36 -7.22 33.70
C TRP A 68 -6.72 -5.98 33.05
N LEU A 69 -5.88 -6.19 32.04
CA LEU A 69 -5.25 -5.11 31.30
C LEU A 69 -6.22 -4.53 30.26
N PRO A 70 -6.10 -3.24 29.93
CA PRO A 70 -6.78 -2.67 28.77
C PRO A 70 -6.36 -3.40 27.50
N ALA A 71 -7.26 -3.52 26.53
CA ALA A 71 -6.97 -4.15 25.26
C ALA A 71 -7.24 -3.22 24.07
N VAL A 72 -6.32 -3.22 23.11
CA VAL A 72 -6.46 -2.55 21.83
C VAL A 72 -7.20 -3.48 20.87
N VAL A 73 -8.38 -3.08 20.40
CA VAL A 73 -9.22 -3.84 19.44
C VAL A 73 -9.82 -2.88 18.41
N PRO A 74 -9.58 -3.06 17.11
CA PRO A 74 -8.71 -4.07 16.50
C PRO A 74 -7.25 -3.98 16.96
N GLY A 75 -6.59 -5.14 17.15
CA GLY A 75 -5.19 -5.19 17.56
C GLY A 75 -4.77 -6.58 18.03
N THR A 76 -3.53 -6.66 18.48
CA THR A 76 -2.93 -7.92 18.94
C THR A 76 -2.66 -7.90 20.45
N VAL A 77 -2.34 -9.06 21.01
CA VAL A 77 -1.89 -9.16 22.41
C VAL A 77 -0.66 -8.27 22.62
N LEU A 78 0.32 -8.36 21.72
CA LEU A 78 1.54 -7.55 21.83
C LEU A 78 1.25 -6.06 21.71
N ASN A 79 0.36 -5.63 20.81
CA ASN A 79 -0.02 -4.22 20.69
C ASN A 79 -0.62 -3.68 21.99
N SER A 80 -1.48 -4.46 22.63
CA SER A 80 -2.09 -4.08 23.91
C SER A 80 -1.05 -4.00 25.03
N LEU A 81 -0.13 -4.98 25.11
CA LEU A 81 0.93 -5.01 26.12
C LEU A 81 1.95 -3.86 25.96
N VAL A 82 2.25 -3.47 24.71
CA VAL A 82 3.09 -2.30 24.42
C VAL A 82 2.35 -1.00 24.74
N HIS A 83 1.07 -0.90 24.38
CA HIS A 83 0.25 0.26 24.68
C HIS A 83 0.14 0.52 26.19
N ASP A 84 -0.02 -0.53 26.98
CA ASP A 84 -0.13 -0.47 28.44
C ASP A 84 1.25 -0.38 29.14
N GLY A 85 2.34 -0.31 28.40
CA GLY A 85 3.71 -0.14 28.94
C GLY A 85 4.29 -1.40 29.61
N VAL A 86 3.66 -2.58 29.43
CA VAL A 86 4.20 -3.86 29.93
C VAL A 86 5.49 -4.21 29.18
N TYR A 87 5.53 -3.95 27.89
CA TYR A 87 6.72 -4.12 27.04
C TYR A 87 7.11 -2.81 26.37
N PRO A 88 8.41 -2.61 26.12
CA PRO A 88 8.89 -1.44 25.39
C PRO A 88 8.47 -1.48 23.93
N GLU A 89 8.50 -0.30 23.25
CA GLU A 89 8.26 -0.19 21.81
C GLU A 89 9.25 -1.05 21.01
N PRO A 90 8.79 -2.09 20.28
CA PRO A 90 9.68 -3.02 19.59
C PRO A 90 10.53 -2.37 18.49
N TYR A 91 10.02 -1.30 17.86
CA TYR A 91 10.70 -0.63 16.75
C TYR A 91 11.75 0.42 17.21
N TYR A 92 12.05 0.49 18.50
CA TYR A 92 13.02 1.44 19.00
C TYR A 92 14.34 0.75 19.38
N GLY A 93 15.44 1.17 18.78
CA GLY A 93 16.78 0.71 19.08
C GLY A 93 16.92 -0.81 19.02
N LEU A 94 17.32 -1.40 20.13
CA LEU A 94 17.51 -2.84 20.27
C LEU A 94 16.42 -3.52 21.12
N ASN A 95 15.28 -2.86 21.34
CA ASN A 95 14.24 -3.37 22.24
C ASN A 95 13.69 -4.72 21.81
N ASN A 96 13.57 -4.97 20.51
CA ASN A 96 13.07 -6.23 19.97
C ASN A 96 14.19 -7.26 19.68
N LYS A 97 15.43 -6.98 20.04
CA LYS A 97 16.51 -7.95 19.83
C LYS A 97 16.28 -9.21 20.66
N LEU A 98 16.40 -10.39 20.02
CA LEU A 98 16.11 -11.68 20.68
C LEU A 98 16.90 -11.89 21.97
N GLU A 99 18.17 -11.51 21.94
CA GLU A 99 19.09 -11.68 23.06
C GLU A 99 18.79 -10.71 24.22
N SER A 100 18.03 -9.63 23.98
CA SER A 100 17.64 -8.70 25.04
C SER A 100 16.68 -9.33 26.05
N ASN A 101 15.90 -10.32 25.63
CA ASN A 101 14.85 -10.97 26.38
C ASN A 101 13.80 -10.02 26.98
N LEU A 102 13.67 -8.80 26.44
CA LEU A 102 12.69 -7.81 26.92
C LEU A 102 11.25 -8.20 26.59
N ILE A 103 11.06 -8.87 25.46
CA ILE A 103 9.75 -9.32 24.99
C ILE A 103 9.83 -10.83 24.75
N PRO A 104 9.05 -11.65 25.49
CA PRO A 104 9.06 -13.11 25.31
C PRO A 104 8.64 -13.52 23.89
N ASP A 105 9.33 -14.48 23.31
CA ASP A 105 9.00 -15.03 22.02
C ASP A 105 8.03 -16.21 22.13
N LEU A 106 6.97 -16.24 21.32
CA LEU A 106 5.93 -17.26 21.33
C LEU A 106 6.51 -18.69 21.23
N TYR A 107 7.50 -18.91 20.36
CA TYR A 107 8.11 -20.24 20.21
C TYR A 107 8.79 -20.74 21.48
N ARG A 108 9.42 -19.82 22.25
CA ARG A 108 10.12 -20.15 23.50
C ARG A 108 9.20 -20.14 24.71
N ALA A 109 8.26 -19.19 24.77
CA ALA A 109 7.36 -19.03 25.91
C ALA A 109 6.21 -20.06 25.91
N GLY A 110 5.91 -20.61 24.71
CA GLY A 110 4.79 -21.53 24.52
C GLY A 110 3.49 -20.82 24.18
N ARG A 111 2.55 -21.57 23.60
CA ARG A 111 1.27 -21.01 23.12
C ARG A 111 0.40 -20.48 24.26
N ASP A 112 0.41 -21.10 25.42
CA ASP A 112 -0.41 -20.67 26.57
C ASP A 112 -0.03 -19.26 27.05
N PHE A 113 1.25 -18.89 26.89
CA PHE A 113 1.73 -17.56 27.26
C PHE A 113 1.04 -16.43 26.46
N TYR A 114 0.71 -16.66 25.19
CA TYR A 114 0.01 -15.71 24.32
C TYR A 114 -1.43 -16.10 24.04
N THR A 115 -2.00 -17.07 24.78
CA THR A 115 -3.43 -17.36 24.76
C THR A 115 -4.15 -16.42 25.71
N TYR A 116 -4.99 -15.53 25.18
CA TYR A 116 -5.65 -14.47 25.94
C TYR A 116 -7.17 -14.50 25.78
N TRP A 117 -7.84 -14.11 26.83
CA TRP A 117 -9.20 -13.68 26.80
C TRP A 117 -9.25 -12.16 26.52
N PHE A 118 -10.08 -11.78 25.54
CA PHE A 118 -10.51 -10.42 25.26
C PHE A 118 -11.96 -10.29 25.68
N ARG A 119 -12.32 -9.27 26.44
CA ARG A 119 -13.68 -9.12 26.99
C ARG A 119 -14.14 -7.68 26.89
N THR A 120 -15.40 -7.49 26.43
CA THR A 120 -16.07 -6.18 26.43
C THR A 120 -17.55 -6.31 26.76
N GLU A 121 -18.18 -5.20 27.04
CA GLU A 121 -19.58 -5.09 27.41
C GLU A 121 -20.30 -4.16 26.45
N PHE A 122 -21.52 -4.49 26.07
CA PHE A 122 -22.37 -3.66 25.21
C PHE A 122 -23.86 -3.75 25.64
N ARG A 123 -24.68 -2.84 25.12
CA ARG A 123 -26.12 -2.83 25.31
C ARG A 123 -26.83 -2.74 23.97
N LEU A 124 -27.98 -3.39 23.87
CA LEU A 124 -28.88 -3.34 22.73
C LEU A 124 -30.22 -2.80 23.18
N ASP A 125 -30.72 -1.79 22.47
CA ASP A 125 -32.08 -1.24 22.73
C ASP A 125 -33.14 -2.13 22.10
N ARG A 126 -34.15 -2.51 22.90
CA ARG A 126 -35.27 -3.32 22.44
C ARG A 126 -36.12 -2.63 21.37
N LYS A 127 -36.17 -1.29 21.37
CA LYS A 127 -36.95 -0.55 20.37
C LYS A 127 -36.30 -0.58 19.01
N GLU A 128 -34.95 -0.59 18.99
CA GLU A 128 -34.17 -0.59 17.76
C GLU A 128 -34.01 -2.01 17.21
N CYS A 129 -33.77 -2.99 18.09
CA CYS A 129 -33.37 -4.33 17.69
C CYS A 129 -34.45 -5.39 17.89
N GLY A 130 -35.48 -5.09 18.69
CA GLY A 130 -36.50 -6.08 19.08
C GLY A 130 -37.30 -6.63 17.90
N GLY A 131 -37.45 -7.95 17.84
CA GLY A 131 -38.14 -8.64 16.75
C GLY A 131 -37.33 -8.78 15.45
N ARG A 132 -36.08 -8.36 15.46
CA ARG A 132 -35.11 -8.56 14.36
C ARG A 132 -34.09 -9.66 14.72
N LYS A 133 -33.42 -10.22 13.71
CA LYS A 133 -32.21 -11.03 13.91
C LYS A 133 -31.07 -10.12 14.27
N VAL A 134 -30.29 -10.52 15.26
CA VAL A 134 -29.05 -9.84 15.68
C VAL A 134 -27.85 -10.70 15.28
N TRP A 135 -26.93 -10.10 14.59
CA TRP A 135 -25.74 -10.76 14.06
C TRP A 135 -24.48 -10.17 14.69
N LEU A 136 -23.53 -11.03 15.00
CA LEU A 136 -22.15 -10.66 15.31
C LEU A 136 -21.28 -11.00 14.10
N GLN A 137 -20.53 -10.04 13.60
CA GLN A 137 -19.56 -10.21 12.54
C GLN A 137 -18.17 -9.95 13.09
N ALA A 138 -17.27 -10.93 12.95
CA ALA A 138 -15.85 -10.80 13.21
C ALA A 138 -15.11 -10.86 11.87
N ASP A 139 -14.40 -9.81 11.51
CA ASP A 139 -13.76 -9.65 10.20
C ASP A 139 -12.37 -10.27 10.11
N GLY A 140 -11.75 -10.58 11.25
CA GLY A 140 -10.47 -11.27 11.32
C GLY A 140 -9.95 -11.43 12.73
N ILE A 141 -9.65 -12.67 13.11
CA ILE A 141 -9.01 -13.03 14.38
C ILE A 141 -7.83 -13.96 14.07
N ASN A 142 -6.66 -13.63 14.53
CA ASN A 142 -5.45 -14.43 14.34
C ASN A 142 -5.05 -15.10 15.66
N TYR A 143 -5.09 -16.41 15.80
CA TYR A 143 -5.22 -17.42 14.74
C TYR A 143 -6.48 -18.25 14.88
N ARG A 144 -6.73 -18.86 16.07
CA ARG A 144 -7.97 -19.54 16.41
C ARG A 144 -8.69 -18.80 17.51
N ALA A 145 -10.02 -18.85 17.53
CA ALA A 145 -10.78 -18.24 18.60
C ALA A 145 -12.05 -19.01 18.94
N GLU A 146 -12.41 -18.91 20.21
CA GLU A 146 -13.74 -19.23 20.74
C GLU A 146 -14.46 -17.92 21.09
N ILE A 147 -15.70 -17.78 20.61
CA ILE A 147 -16.50 -16.58 20.81
C ILE A 147 -17.65 -16.91 21.75
N TRP A 148 -17.69 -16.24 22.88
CA TRP A 148 -18.62 -16.46 23.97
C TRP A 148 -19.49 -15.22 24.22
N LEU A 149 -20.78 -15.42 24.44
CA LEU A 149 -21.72 -14.34 24.73
C LEU A 149 -22.66 -14.77 25.85
N ASN A 150 -22.72 -13.98 26.94
CA ASN A 150 -23.64 -14.21 28.07
C ASN A 150 -23.62 -15.66 28.57
N GLY A 151 -22.46 -16.25 28.77
CA GLY A 151 -22.30 -17.61 29.26
C GLY A 151 -22.42 -18.70 28.21
N SER A 152 -22.62 -18.40 26.96
CA SER A 152 -22.75 -19.37 25.88
C SER A 152 -21.69 -19.22 24.81
N MET A 153 -21.10 -20.31 24.36
CA MET A 153 -20.27 -20.34 23.16
C MET A 153 -21.18 -20.15 21.95
N VAL A 154 -20.95 -19.08 21.18
CA VAL A 154 -21.76 -18.73 20.00
C VAL A 154 -21.06 -19.07 18.68
N GLY A 155 -19.73 -19.23 18.69
CA GLY A 155 -18.98 -19.60 17.50
C GLY A 155 -17.51 -19.77 17.73
N SER A 156 -16.82 -20.15 16.66
CA SER A 156 -15.36 -20.27 16.59
C SER A 156 -14.84 -19.86 15.23
N THR A 157 -13.56 -19.55 15.17
CA THR A 157 -12.88 -19.20 13.91
C THR A 157 -11.46 -19.79 13.87
N ALA A 158 -10.93 -19.97 12.67
CA ALA A 158 -9.56 -20.45 12.43
C ALA A 158 -8.99 -19.87 11.15
N GLY A 159 -7.72 -19.47 11.21
CA GLY A 159 -7.05 -18.74 10.14
C GLY A 159 -7.30 -17.23 10.24
N MET A 160 -6.35 -16.45 9.80
CA MET A 160 -6.31 -15.01 10.02
C MET A 160 -7.35 -14.23 9.20
N PHE A 161 -7.79 -14.77 8.04
CA PHE A 161 -8.54 -14.01 7.02
C PHE A 161 -10.02 -14.43 6.90
N LEU A 162 -10.50 -15.25 7.82
CA LEU A 162 -11.89 -15.72 7.82
C LEU A 162 -12.81 -14.65 8.45
N GLN A 163 -13.71 -14.11 7.64
CA GLN A 163 -14.84 -13.34 8.16
C GLN A 163 -15.91 -14.29 8.68
N ARG A 164 -16.33 -14.10 9.91
CA ARG A 164 -17.35 -14.95 10.57
C ARG A 164 -18.58 -14.14 10.94
N VAL A 165 -19.74 -14.54 10.43
CA VAL A 165 -21.05 -13.95 10.79
C VAL A 165 -21.86 -14.99 11.56
N ILE A 166 -22.34 -14.63 12.76
CA ILE A 166 -22.98 -15.51 13.74
C ILE A 166 -24.33 -14.93 14.12
N ASP A 167 -25.39 -15.75 14.06
CA ASP A 167 -26.70 -15.40 14.61
C ASP A 167 -26.64 -15.48 16.13
N ILE A 168 -26.76 -14.34 16.79
CA ILE A 168 -26.72 -14.24 18.25
C ILE A 168 -28.09 -13.85 18.85
N THR A 169 -29.15 -13.89 18.06
CA THR A 169 -30.50 -13.40 18.42
C THR A 169 -31.00 -13.98 19.73
N ASP A 170 -30.83 -15.29 19.93
CA ASP A 170 -31.32 -16.01 21.12
C ASP A 170 -30.33 -15.93 22.31
N LYS A 171 -29.22 -15.26 22.16
CA LYS A 171 -28.14 -15.14 23.17
C LYS A 171 -28.01 -13.73 23.73
N VAL A 172 -28.56 -12.73 23.05
CA VAL A 172 -28.53 -11.32 23.51
C VAL A 172 -29.67 -11.05 24.46
N THR A 173 -29.44 -10.13 25.37
CA THR A 173 -30.46 -9.56 26.27
C THR A 173 -30.67 -8.10 25.89
N PHE A 174 -31.96 -7.68 25.72
CA PHE A 174 -32.28 -6.29 25.42
C PHE A 174 -32.41 -5.45 26.68
N ASP A 175 -32.03 -4.17 26.58
CA ASP A 175 -32.11 -3.16 27.65
C ASP A 175 -31.22 -3.49 28.87
N ARG A 176 -30.38 -4.51 28.75
CA ARG A 176 -29.42 -4.96 29.76
C ARG A 176 -28.03 -5.07 29.20
N LYS A 177 -27.08 -5.28 30.09
CA LYS A 177 -25.67 -5.55 29.76
C LYS A 177 -25.55 -6.90 29.07
N ASN A 178 -24.87 -6.93 27.93
CA ASN A 178 -24.37 -8.13 27.29
C ASN A 178 -22.85 -8.16 27.43
N VAL A 179 -22.28 -9.35 27.59
CA VAL A 179 -20.84 -9.56 27.74
C VAL A 179 -20.35 -10.44 26.62
N LEU A 180 -19.50 -9.88 25.77
CA LEU A 180 -18.76 -10.61 24.76
C LEU A 180 -17.37 -10.95 25.31
N ALA A 181 -17.01 -12.22 25.25
CA ALA A 181 -15.66 -12.70 25.55
C ALA A 181 -15.13 -13.55 24.38
N VAL A 182 -13.90 -13.28 23.97
CA VAL A 182 -13.23 -13.98 22.89
C VAL A 182 -11.94 -14.55 23.41
N LYS A 183 -11.81 -15.89 23.41
CA LYS A 183 -10.55 -16.57 23.73
C LYS A 183 -9.75 -16.72 22.45
N VAL A 184 -8.60 -16.07 22.38
CA VAL A 184 -7.75 -16.07 21.19
C VAL A 184 -6.52 -16.94 21.47
N TYR A 185 -6.26 -17.86 20.57
CA TYR A 185 -5.12 -18.77 20.59
C TYR A 185 -4.14 -18.36 19.49
N PRO A 186 -2.82 -18.37 19.76
CA PRO A 186 -1.78 -18.15 18.76
C PRO A 186 -1.83 -19.17 17.63
N VAL A 187 -1.05 -18.91 16.59
CA VAL A 187 -0.81 -19.84 15.48
C VAL A 187 -0.46 -21.25 15.99
N ASP A 188 -0.90 -22.28 15.26
CA ASP A 188 -0.68 -23.68 15.65
C ASP A 188 0.80 -24.06 15.60
N MET A 189 1.52 -23.50 14.63
CA MET A 189 2.95 -23.69 14.38
C MET A 189 3.66 -22.33 14.42
N PRO A 190 4.19 -21.91 15.59
CA PRO A 190 4.74 -20.56 15.74
C PRO A 190 6.00 -20.30 14.92
N GLY A 191 6.73 -21.33 14.52
CA GLY A 191 8.00 -21.20 13.85
C GLY A 191 9.06 -20.46 14.65
N THR A 192 10.32 -20.69 14.37
CA THR A 192 11.40 -19.92 14.98
C THR A 192 11.62 -18.60 14.26
N ILE A 193 11.94 -17.57 15.00
CA ILE A 193 12.39 -16.31 14.41
C ILE A 193 13.74 -16.52 13.75
N ARG A 194 13.91 -15.98 12.56
CA ARG A 194 15.19 -15.95 11.86
C ARG A 194 16.12 -14.94 12.54
N PRO A 195 17.25 -15.38 13.13
CA PRO A 195 18.17 -14.44 13.77
C PRO A 195 18.86 -13.57 12.71
N LYS A 196 18.99 -12.28 12.99
CA LYS A 196 19.74 -11.38 12.13
C LYS A 196 21.21 -11.82 12.07
N GLY A 197 21.77 -11.81 10.85
CA GLY A 197 23.12 -12.33 10.58
C GLY A 197 23.15 -13.84 10.35
N GLY A 198 21.98 -14.48 10.40
CA GLY A 198 21.79 -15.83 9.87
C GLY A 198 22.23 -15.88 8.40
N LYS A 199 22.80 -16.97 7.97
CA LYS A 199 23.31 -17.11 6.61
C LYS A 199 22.18 -17.01 5.61
N SER A 200 22.51 -16.44 4.46
CA SER A 200 21.60 -16.30 3.34
C SER A 200 20.88 -17.60 3.05
N PHE A 201 19.59 -17.50 2.84
CA PHE A 201 18.74 -18.28 1.99
C PHE A 201 19.24 -19.68 1.61
N GLY A 202 18.67 -20.71 2.16
CA GLY A 202 18.89 -22.10 1.76
C GLY A 202 20.25 -22.75 2.13
N ALA A 203 21.23 -22.01 2.61
CA ALA A 203 22.57 -22.50 2.82
C ALA A 203 22.75 -23.36 4.10
N ASN A 204 21.83 -23.28 5.08
CA ASN A 204 21.93 -24.00 6.35
C ASN A 204 20.59 -24.51 6.90
N GLY A 205 19.61 -24.80 6.05
CA GLY A 205 18.29 -25.27 6.48
C GLY A 205 17.35 -24.17 7.00
N GLU A 206 17.68 -22.91 6.79
CA GLU A 206 16.76 -21.78 6.97
C GLU A 206 15.86 -21.64 5.76
N PHE A 207 14.58 -21.35 6.00
CA PHE A 207 13.57 -21.19 4.96
C PHE A 207 13.27 -19.72 4.71
N GLN A 208 12.71 -19.42 3.54
CA GLN A 208 12.25 -18.05 3.20
C GLN A 208 11.30 -17.49 4.24
N ASN A 209 10.38 -18.32 4.77
CA ASN A 209 9.48 -17.94 5.85
C ASN A 209 10.18 -17.70 7.20
N GLY A 210 11.50 -17.62 7.22
CA GLY A 210 12.28 -17.45 8.44
C GLY A 210 12.46 -18.73 9.26
N GLY A 211 13.56 -18.80 10.00
CA GLY A 211 13.88 -19.88 10.93
C GLY A 211 13.71 -21.27 10.35
N ASN A 212 12.84 -22.07 10.98
CA ASN A 212 12.54 -23.47 10.59
C ASN A 212 11.38 -23.60 9.57
N GLY A 213 10.84 -22.50 9.06
CA GLY A 213 9.76 -22.50 8.07
C GLY A 213 8.38 -22.94 8.56
N GLU A 214 8.23 -23.33 9.83
CA GLU A 214 6.93 -23.84 10.35
C GLU A 214 5.80 -22.82 10.27
N ILE A 215 6.10 -21.51 10.28
CA ILE A 215 5.07 -20.48 10.17
C ILE A 215 4.23 -20.64 8.89
N GLY A 216 4.82 -21.11 7.80
CA GLY A 216 4.15 -21.38 6.51
C GLY A 216 3.10 -22.49 6.57
N ARG A 217 3.07 -23.28 7.64
CA ARG A 217 2.04 -24.30 7.87
C ARG A 217 0.71 -23.75 8.39
N ASN A 218 0.66 -22.45 8.67
CA ASN A 218 -0.55 -21.75 9.08
C ASN A 218 -1.10 -20.86 7.96
N VAL A 219 -2.34 -20.41 8.14
CA VAL A 219 -2.97 -19.38 7.30
C VAL A 219 -2.92 -18.06 8.06
N THR A 220 -1.80 -17.35 7.95
CA THR A 220 -1.47 -16.15 8.74
C THR A 220 -0.51 -15.25 8.00
N GLN A 221 -0.16 -14.10 8.57
CA GLN A 221 0.90 -13.23 8.08
C GLN A 221 2.27 -13.89 8.32
N LEU A 222 2.92 -14.35 7.26
CA LEU A 222 4.14 -15.16 7.36
C LEU A 222 5.38 -14.36 7.76
N MET A 223 5.45 -13.07 7.41
CA MET A 223 6.59 -12.22 7.74
C MET A 223 6.80 -12.00 9.25
N THR A 224 5.89 -12.46 10.10
CA THR A 224 5.99 -12.32 11.56
C THR A 224 7.19 -13.00 12.19
N VAL A 225 7.83 -13.94 11.53
CA VAL A 225 9.07 -14.60 12.00
C VAL A 225 10.33 -13.95 11.44
N GLY A 226 10.21 -12.81 10.77
CA GLY A 226 11.28 -12.13 10.03
C GLY A 226 11.28 -12.55 8.57
N TRP A 227 11.76 -11.67 7.73
CA TRP A 227 11.87 -11.84 6.30
C TRP A 227 13.13 -11.15 5.79
N ASP A 228 13.52 -11.37 4.55
CA ASP A 228 14.76 -10.84 3.98
C ASP A 228 14.88 -9.31 4.05
N PHE A 229 13.78 -8.62 4.04
CA PHE A 229 13.69 -7.16 3.96
C PHE A 229 13.05 -6.52 5.20
N PHE A 230 12.51 -7.34 6.08
CA PHE A 230 11.89 -6.96 7.33
C PHE A 230 12.57 -7.71 8.46
N TYR A 231 13.18 -6.96 9.38
CA TYR A 231 14.08 -7.66 10.24
C TYR A 231 14.06 -7.20 11.67
N LEU A 232 13.73 -6.92 12.43
CA LEU A 232 13.75 -6.61 13.88
C LEU A 232 13.46 -7.86 14.75
N ASP A 233 14.02 -9.01 14.35
CA ASP A 233 13.80 -10.28 15.03
C ASP A 233 12.32 -10.67 15.17
N GLY A 234 11.50 -10.36 14.15
CA GLY A 234 10.12 -10.77 14.03
C GLY A 234 9.14 -10.14 15.02
N ILE A 235 7.91 -10.62 15.01
CA ILE A 235 6.82 -10.20 15.90
C ILE A 235 6.58 -11.30 16.93
N ARG A 236 6.77 -11.00 18.19
CA ARG A 236 6.88 -11.96 19.29
C ARG A 236 5.66 -12.83 19.50
N ASP A 237 4.48 -12.27 19.39
CA ASP A 237 3.20 -12.98 19.53
C ASP A 237 2.63 -13.53 18.22
N ARG A 238 3.37 -13.39 17.09
CA ARG A 238 2.89 -13.71 15.72
C ARG A 238 1.57 -13.04 15.39
N ASN A 239 1.38 -11.81 15.87
CA ASN A 239 0.16 -11.04 15.69
C ASN A 239 -1.09 -11.75 16.20
N THR A 240 -1.00 -12.45 17.33
CA THR A 240 -2.13 -13.09 18.00
C THR A 240 -3.12 -12.02 18.50
N GLY A 241 -4.37 -12.04 18.03
CA GLY A 241 -5.34 -11.05 18.49
C GLY A 241 -6.58 -10.91 17.59
N ILE A 242 -7.42 -9.95 17.95
CA ILE A 242 -8.59 -9.52 17.18
C ILE A 242 -8.12 -8.37 16.29
N TRP A 243 -7.54 -8.70 15.14
CA TRP A 243 -6.81 -7.73 14.32
C TRP A 243 -7.68 -6.94 13.33
N ARG A 244 -8.94 -7.33 13.19
CA ARG A 244 -9.98 -6.60 12.45
C ARG A 244 -11.21 -6.39 13.29
N ASP A 245 -12.15 -5.63 12.76
CA ASP A 245 -13.36 -5.24 13.48
C ASP A 245 -14.24 -6.41 13.92
N ILE A 246 -14.88 -6.23 15.05
CA ILE A 246 -16.07 -6.95 15.45
C ILE A 246 -17.24 -5.97 15.44
N SER A 247 -18.30 -6.30 14.71
CA SER A 247 -19.48 -5.44 14.58
C SER A 247 -20.77 -6.20 14.86
N LEU A 248 -21.81 -5.43 15.24
CA LEU A 248 -23.17 -5.91 15.44
C LEU A 248 -24.08 -5.26 14.41
N PHE A 249 -24.93 -6.05 13.78
CA PHE A 249 -25.96 -5.54 12.86
C PHE A 249 -27.26 -6.33 12.96
N THR A 250 -28.35 -5.76 12.43
CA THR A 250 -29.64 -6.43 12.42
C THR A 250 -30.18 -6.65 11.01
N THR A 251 -30.97 -7.71 10.86
CA THR A 251 -31.81 -7.97 9.68
C THR A 251 -33.19 -8.44 10.09
N GLY A 252 -34.11 -8.59 9.15
CA GLY A 252 -35.28 -9.44 9.33
C GLY A 252 -34.87 -10.92 9.36
N ARG A 253 -35.82 -11.81 9.05
CA ARG A 253 -35.60 -13.28 9.15
C ARG A 253 -34.73 -13.84 8.03
N VAL A 254 -34.66 -13.15 6.90
CA VAL A 254 -33.84 -13.54 5.73
C VAL A 254 -32.72 -12.53 5.55
N ARG A 255 -31.50 -13.02 5.33
CA ARG A 255 -30.29 -12.23 5.19
C ARG A 255 -29.71 -12.36 3.78
N LEU A 256 -29.19 -11.24 3.24
CA LEU A 256 -28.36 -11.18 2.04
C LEU A 256 -26.88 -11.23 2.40
N ALA A 257 -26.07 -11.83 1.52
CA ALA A 257 -24.60 -11.83 1.67
C ALA A 257 -23.91 -11.90 0.31
N HIS A 258 -22.66 -11.46 0.28
CA HIS A 258 -21.72 -11.63 -0.83
C HIS A 258 -22.28 -11.23 -2.19
N PRO A 259 -22.83 -9.99 -2.36
CA PRO A 259 -23.26 -9.50 -3.67
C PRO A 259 -22.09 -9.57 -4.65
N PHE A 260 -22.38 -9.93 -5.90
CA PHE A 260 -21.36 -9.98 -6.93
C PHE A 260 -21.92 -9.52 -8.27
N VAL A 261 -21.14 -8.69 -8.98
CA VAL A 261 -21.45 -8.22 -10.32
C VAL A 261 -20.34 -8.65 -11.26
N LYS A 262 -20.70 -9.53 -12.21
CA LYS A 262 -19.82 -9.93 -13.29
C LYS A 262 -20.18 -9.11 -14.53
N SER A 263 -19.21 -8.38 -15.07
CA SER A 263 -19.37 -7.57 -16.29
C SER A 263 -18.64 -8.24 -17.46
N GLU A 264 -19.36 -8.50 -18.54
CA GLU A 264 -18.81 -8.99 -19.81
C GLU A 264 -18.97 -7.91 -20.88
N LEU A 265 -17.85 -7.48 -21.46
CA LEU A 265 -17.80 -6.39 -22.43
C LEU A 265 -17.75 -6.94 -23.85
N SER A 266 -18.51 -6.33 -24.77
CA SER A 266 -18.46 -6.63 -26.20
C SER A 266 -17.10 -6.29 -26.78
N LYS A 267 -16.57 -7.13 -27.65
CA LYS A 267 -15.30 -6.92 -28.32
C LYS A 267 -15.50 -6.71 -29.81
N PRO A 268 -14.70 -5.89 -30.49
CA PRO A 268 -13.59 -5.07 -29.96
C PRO A 268 -13.99 -3.68 -29.45
N GLY A 269 -15.28 -3.31 -29.53
CA GLY A 269 -15.75 -1.93 -29.31
C GLY A 269 -15.86 -1.52 -27.85
N TYR A 270 -16.06 -2.47 -26.92
CA TYR A 270 -16.28 -2.21 -25.49
C TYR A 270 -17.47 -1.26 -25.20
N ASP A 271 -18.41 -1.18 -26.12
CA ASP A 271 -19.57 -0.30 -26.15
C ASP A 271 -20.85 -0.93 -25.57
N VAL A 272 -20.82 -2.22 -25.26
CA VAL A 272 -21.92 -2.95 -24.62
C VAL A 272 -21.37 -3.78 -23.47
N ALA A 273 -21.99 -3.67 -22.29
CA ALA A 273 -21.67 -4.44 -21.10
C ALA A 273 -22.86 -5.30 -20.68
N HIS A 274 -22.66 -6.60 -20.58
CA HIS A 274 -23.61 -7.56 -20.06
C HIS A 274 -23.33 -7.80 -18.58
N GLN A 275 -24.30 -7.50 -17.70
CA GLN A 275 -24.13 -7.62 -16.26
C GLN A 275 -24.84 -8.87 -15.75
N THR A 276 -24.10 -9.75 -15.07
CA THR A 276 -24.69 -10.82 -14.26
C THR A 276 -24.56 -10.43 -12.81
N VAL A 277 -25.69 -10.37 -12.09
CA VAL A 277 -25.72 -10.03 -10.66
C VAL A 277 -26.06 -11.26 -9.85
N SER A 278 -25.26 -11.59 -8.84
CA SER A 278 -25.59 -12.67 -7.90
C SER A 278 -25.53 -12.20 -6.44
N VAL A 279 -26.27 -12.90 -5.59
CA VAL A 279 -26.29 -12.66 -4.14
C VAL A 279 -26.71 -13.93 -3.40
N GLU A 280 -26.09 -14.18 -2.26
CA GLU A 280 -26.47 -15.26 -1.37
C GLU A 280 -27.61 -14.82 -0.47
N VAL A 281 -28.63 -15.67 -0.39
CA VAL A 281 -29.83 -15.48 0.46
C VAL A 281 -29.85 -16.58 1.49
N THR A 282 -29.86 -16.21 2.76
CA THR A 282 -29.84 -17.15 3.88
C THR A 282 -31.12 -17.02 4.69
N TYR A 283 -31.78 -18.15 4.96
CA TYR A 283 -32.93 -18.27 5.84
C TYR A 283 -32.57 -19.15 7.05
N PRO A 284 -32.06 -18.56 8.15
CA PRO A 284 -31.50 -19.31 9.26
C PRO A 284 -32.52 -19.99 10.19
N ASP A 285 -33.77 -19.55 10.13
CA ASP A 285 -34.78 -19.99 11.13
C ASP A 285 -35.09 -21.49 11.05
N TYR A 286 -35.25 -22.10 12.23
CA TYR A 286 -35.75 -23.46 12.36
C TYR A 286 -37.28 -23.45 12.24
N ILE A 287 -37.82 -24.12 11.23
CA ILE A 287 -39.24 -24.46 11.12
C ILE A 287 -39.36 -25.97 11.22
N PRO A 288 -40.13 -26.53 12.20
CA PRO A 288 -40.26 -27.95 12.40
C PRO A 288 -40.86 -28.73 11.21
N GLN A 289 -41.60 -28.04 10.35
CA GLN A 289 -42.21 -28.59 9.15
C GLN A 289 -41.34 -28.27 7.90
N ASN A 290 -41.14 -29.24 7.02
CA ASN A 290 -40.46 -29.13 5.73
C ASN A 290 -41.23 -28.22 4.77
N THR A 291 -41.30 -26.94 5.06
CA THR A 291 -42.01 -25.94 4.24
C THR A 291 -41.05 -24.99 3.55
N TRP A 292 -41.21 -24.90 2.26
CA TRP A 292 -40.60 -23.85 1.45
C TRP A 292 -41.34 -22.53 1.76
N ARG A 293 -40.54 -21.47 1.88
CA ARG A 293 -41.06 -20.11 2.03
C ARG A 293 -40.58 -19.28 0.83
N LYS A 294 -41.49 -18.40 0.38
CA LYS A 294 -41.16 -17.48 -0.71
C LYS A 294 -40.53 -16.20 -0.21
N ALA A 295 -39.55 -15.72 -0.90
CA ALA A 295 -38.96 -14.40 -0.73
C ALA A 295 -38.84 -13.73 -2.10
N LYS A 296 -38.90 -12.40 -2.14
CA LYS A 296 -38.66 -11.62 -3.34
C LYS A 296 -37.31 -10.91 -3.21
N VAL A 297 -36.39 -11.20 -4.13
CA VAL A 297 -35.10 -10.53 -4.21
C VAL A 297 -35.15 -9.51 -5.35
N SER A 298 -34.80 -8.27 -5.06
CA SER A 298 -34.76 -7.17 -6.01
C SER A 298 -33.44 -6.45 -6.00
N GLY A 299 -33.07 -5.84 -7.13
CA GLY A 299 -31.86 -5.06 -7.29
C GLY A 299 -32.12 -3.77 -8.07
N GLU A 300 -31.32 -2.75 -7.76
CA GLU A 300 -31.30 -1.47 -8.44
C GLU A 300 -29.85 -1.00 -8.64
N ILE A 301 -29.47 -0.77 -9.91
CA ILE A 301 -28.25 -0.03 -10.22
C ILE A 301 -28.63 1.44 -10.24
N ARG A 302 -28.22 2.15 -9.18
CA ARG A 302 -28.65 3.52 -8.92
C ARG A 302 -28.13 4.48 -9.98
N GLY A 303 -28.97 5.44 -10.35
CA GLY A 303 -28.59 6.44 -11.36
C GLY A 303 -28.72 5.98 -12.82
N GLU A 304 -28.84 4.67 -13.06
CA GLU A 304 -28.98 4.10 -14.41
C GLU A 304 -30.42 3.72 -14.76
N GLY A 305 -31.34 3.80 -13.81
CA GLY A 305 -32.75 3.39 -14.02
C GLY A 305 -32.94 1.88 -14.17
N ILE A 306 -31.92 1.08 -13.84
CA ILE A 306 -31.94 -0.37 -14.01
C ILE A 306 -32.47 -1.02 -12.74
N ARG A 307 -33.62 -1.73 -12.87
CA ARG A 307 -34.25 -2.49 -11.80
C ARG A 307 -34.60 -3.88 -12.25
N PHE A 308 -34.46 -4.84 -11.35
CA PHE A 308 -34.78 -6.25 -11.59
C PHE A 308 -35.24 -6.92 -10.30
N GLU A 309 -36.11 -7.92 -10.43
CA GLU A 309 -36.59 -8.68 -9.26
C GLU A 309 -37.01 -10.09 -9.66
N LYS A 310 -36.88 -11.03 -8.74
CA LYS A 310 -37.39 -12.38 -8.89
C LYS A 310 -37.86 -12.96 -7.57
N GLU A 311 -38.89 -13.79 -7.62
CA GLU A 311 -39.35 -14.59 -6.49
C GLU A 311 -38.53 -15.87 -6.38
N VAL A 312 -38.10 -16.21 -5.17
CA VAL A 312 -37.32 -17.41 -4.89
C VAL A 312 -37.93 -18.20 -3.75
N SER A 313 -37.85 -19.52 -3.85
CA SER A 313 -38.25 -20.42 -2.77
C SER A 313 -37.02 -20.72 -1.92
N LEU A 314 -37.16 -20.51 -0.60
CA LEU A 314 -36.09 -20.74 0.38
C LEU A 314 -36.49 -21.92 1.27
N TYR A 315 -35.49 -22.75 1.53
CA TYR A 315 -35.58 -23.83 2.52
C TYR A 315 -34.75 -23.45 3.77
N ARG A 316 -35.17 -23.94 4.87
CA ARG A 316 -34.57 -23.71 6.19
C ARG A 316 -33.08 -24.10 6.20
N GLY A 317 -32.20 -23.22 6.72
CA GLY A 317 -30.76 -23.41 6.79
C GLY A 317 -30.04 -23.39 5.45
N GLU A 318 -30.79 -23.19 4.35
CA GLU A 318 -30.22 -23.07 3.02
C GLU A 318 -29.51 -21.72 2.84
N VAL A 319 -28.34 -21.77 2.23
CA VAL A 319 -27.70 -20.62 1.62
C VAL A 319 -27.93 -20.77 0.12
N LYS A 320 -28.83 -19.96 -0.45
CA LYS A 320 -29.19 -20.00 -1.84
C LYS A 320 -28.55 -18.85 -2.63
N GLU A 321 -27.82 -19.18 -3.66
CA GLU A 321 -27.39 -18.16 -4.60
C GLU A 321 -28.53 -17.80 -5.56
N VAL A 322 -28.84 -16.51 -5.61
CA VAL A 322 -29.84 -15.94 -6.54
C VAL A 322 -29.08 -15.16 -7.61
N VAL A 323 -29.29 -15.56 -8.87
CA VAL A 323 -28.57 -14.98 -10.01
C VAL A 323 -29.58 -14.28 -10.93
N PHE A 324 -29.22 -13.09 -11.39
CA PHE A 324 -29.94 -12.30 -12.39
C PHE A 324 -29.02 -12.16 -13.61
N THR A 325 -29.50 -12.65 -14.76
CA THR A 325 -28.72 -12.65 -16.00
C THR A 325 -29.33 -11.70 -17.04
N PRO A 326 -28.54 -11.23 -18.03
CA PRO A 326 -29.03 -10.37 -19.12
C PRO A 326 -30.15 -11.03 -19.97
N GLU A 327 -30.15 -12.37 -20.05
CA GLU A 327 -31.14 -13.13 -20.79
C GLU A 327 -32.51 -13.07 -20.08
N GLU A 328 -32.53 -13.14 -18.76
CA GLU A 328 -33.76 -13.01 -17.95
C GLU A 328 -34.18 -11.55 -17.78
N PHE A 329 -33.20 -10.65 -17.73
CA PHE A 329 -33.39 -9.23 -17.43
C PHE A 329 -32.62 -8.37 -18.46
N PRO A 330 -33.17 -8.10 -19.64
CA PRO A 330 -32.50 -7.38 -20.72
C PRO A 330 -31.98 -5.98 -20.35
N GLN A 331 -32.58 -5.36 -19.31
CA GLN A 331 -32.09 -4.09 -18.77
C GLN A 331 -30.71 -4.17 -18.09
N LEU A 332 -30.19 -5.39 -17.83
CA LEU A 332 -28.81 -5.61 -17.38
C LEU A 332 -27.77 -5.50 -18.51
N VAL A 333 -28.23 -5.24 -19.72
CA VAL A 333 -27.37 -4.89 -20.86
C VAL A 333 -27.22 -3.37 -20.90
N ILE A 334 -26.03 -2.89 -20.56
CA ILE A 334 -25.72 -1.45 -20.53
C ILE A 334 -25.01 -1.09 -21.83
N ARG A 335 -25.59 -0.15 -22.59
CA ARG A 335 -24.99 0.38 -23.81
C ARG A 335 -24.18 1.64 -23.51
N ASN A 336 -23.01 1.76 -24.15
CA ASN A 336 -22.04 2.83 -23.90
C ASN A 336 -21.72 2.98 -22.39
N PRO A 337 -21.27 1.90 -21.72
CA PRO A 337 -21.03 1.92 -20.29
C PRO A 337 -19.93 2.92 -19.95
N ARG A 338 -20.03 3.54 -18.77
CA ARG A 338 -18.93 4.31 -18.19
C ARG A 338 -17.88 3.29 -17.71
N LEU A 339 -16.76 3.21 -18.42
CA LEU A 339 -15.70 2.25 -18.10
C LEU A 339 -14.80 2.77 -16.98
N TRP A 340 -14.42 1.87 -16.09
CA TRP A 340 -13.39 2.11 -15.09
C TRP A 340 -11.98 1.95 -15.71
N TRP A 341 -11.06 2.86 -15.38
CA TRP A 341 -9.69 2.87 -15.87
C TRP A 341 -8.67 3.01 -14.76
N PRO A 342 -7.44 2.46 -14.93
CA PRO A 342 -6.34 2.71 -14.00
C PRO A 342 -5.90 4.17 -13.98
N LEU A 343 -5.10 4.52 -12.96
CA LEU A 343 -4.48 5.82 -12.78
C LEU A 343 -3.82 6.31 -14.09
N ASN A 344 -4.07 7.56 -14.47
CA ASN A 344 -3.59 8.24 -15.69
C ASN A 344 -4.09 7.66 -17.03
N LYS A 345 -4.94 6.64 -17.03
CA LYS A 345 -5.47 6.01 -18.27
C LYS A 345 -6.92 6.40 -18.61
N GLY A 346 -7.63 6.96 -17.63
CA GLY A 346 -9.02 7.39 -17.78
C GLY A 346 -9.67 7.68 -16.43
N LYS A 347 -10.98 7.71 -16.38
CA LYS A 347 -11.74 7.96 -15.16
C LYS A 347 -12.01 6.65 -14.40
N GLN A 348 -12.06 6.75 -13.08
CA GLN A 348 -12.42 5.67 -12.18
C GLN A 348 -13.94 5.63 -11.96
N GLU A 349 -14.68 5.31 -13.02
CA GLU A 349 -16.15 5.29 -13.01
C GLU A 349 -16.67 4.09 -12.22
N LEU A 350 -17.55 4.36 -11.25
CA LEU A 350 -18.15 3.36 -10.37
C LEU A 350 -19.68 3.42 -10.47
N TYR A 351 -20.29 2.28 -10.26
CA TYR A 351 -21.74 2.08 -10.21
C TYR A 351 -22.12 1.61 -8.81
N ASP A 352 -23.28 2.07 -8.33
CA ASP A 352 -23.85 1.66 -7.05
C ASP A 352 -24.96 0.65 -7.27
N LEU A 353 -24.82 -0.56 -6.72
CA LEU A 353 -25.85 -1.58 -6.70
C LEU A 353 -26.44 -1.70 -5.30
N THR A 354 -27.78 -1.65 -5.20
CA THR A 354 -28.51 -2.01 -3.97
C THR A 354 -29.34 -3.24 -4.22
N LEU A 355 -29.22 -4.24 -3.36
CA LEU A 355 -30.01 -5.45 -3.35
C LEU A 355 -30.89 -5.50 -2.11
N LYS A 356 -32.14 -5.94 -2.26
CA LYS A 356 -33.11 -6.10 -1.17
C LYS A 356 -33.74 -7.47 -1.22
N VAL A 357 -34.09 -8.00 -0.04
CA VAL A 357 -34.95 -9.18 0.09
C VAL A 357 -36.17 -8.84 0.89
N GLU A 358 -37.35 -9.07 0.31
CA GLU A 358 -38.64 -8.99 0.97
C GLU A 358 -39.08 -10.39 1.40
N PHE A 359 -39.52 -10.49 2.62
CA PHE A 359 -40.01 -11.71 3.23
C PHE A 359 -41.24 -11.43 4.12
N ASP A 360 -42.30 -12.24 3.97
CA ASP A 360 -43.58 -12.02 4.67
C ASP A 360 -44.14 -10.59 4.47
N GLY A 361 -44.00 -10.04 3.26
CA GLY A 361 -44.51 -8.71 2.88
C GLY A 361 -43.73 -7.51 3.43
N ARG A 362 -42.52 -7.74 3.99
CA ARG A 362 -41.64 -6.69 4.53
C ARG A 362 -40.23 -6.86 4.01
N VAL A 363 -39.52 -5.74 3.89
CA VAL A 363 -38.08 -5.80 3.61
C VAL A 363 -37.35 -6.43 4.81
N SER A 364 -36.72 -7.56 4.57
CA SER A 364 -36.00 -8.30 5.59
C SER A 364 -34.54 -7.85 5.68
N ASP A 365 -33.90 -7.59 4.53
CA ASP A 365 -32.52 -7.13 4.47
C ASP A 365 -32.26 -6.29 3.22
N SER A 366 -31.28 -5.41 3.29
CA SER A 366 -30.84 -4.60 2.17
C SER A 366 -29.32 -4.38 2.25
N ILE A 367 -28.63 -4.64 1.18
CA ILE A 367 -27.17 -4.45 1.08
C ILE A 367 -26.83 -3.62 -0.15
N SER A 368 -25.76 -2.85 -0.05
CA SER A 368 -25.24 -2.09 -1.20
C SER A 368 -23.79 -2.45 -1.44
N THR A 369 -23.41 -2.43 -2.72
CA THR A 369 -22.01 -2.60 -3.16
C THR A 369 -21.72 -1.68 -4.31
N ARG A 370 -20.46 -1.29 -4.48
CA ARG A 370 -19.98 -0.60 -5.68
C ARG A 370 -19.23 -1.57 -6.58
N PHE A 371 -19.29 -1.33 -7.88
CA PHE A 371 -18.55 -2.07 -8.87
C PHE A 371 -18.13 -1.15 -10.02
N GLY A 372 -17.09 -1.54 -10.75
CA GLY A 372 -16.66 -0.85 -11.95
C GLY A 372 -16.79 -1.77 -13.17
N ILE A 373 -17.23 -1.23 -14.28
CA ILE A 373 -17.30 -1.97 -15.54
C ILE A 373 -15.96 -1.85 -16.25
N ARG A 374 -15.26 -2.95 -16.36
CA ARG A 374 -13.97 -3.04 -17.04
C ARG A 374 -13.63 -4.48 -17.41
N GLU A 375 -12.73 -4.67 -18.36
CA GLU A 375 -12.04 -5.93 -18.60
C GLU A 375 -10.56 -5.76 -18.25
N ILE A 376 -9.98 -6.74 -17.56
CA ILE A 376 -8.53 -6.86 -17.39
C ILE A 376 -8.13 -8.21 -17.97
N ALA A 377 -7.20 -8.20 -18.91
CA ALA A 377 -6.67 -9.40 -19.53
C ALA A 377 -5.14 -9.42 -19.42
N SER A 378 -4.56 -10.61 -19.50
CA SER A 378 -3.12 -10.78 -19.60
C SER A 378 -2.77 -11.85 -20.62
N THR A 379 -1.62 -11.71 -21.26
CA THR A 379 -1.13 -12.67 -22.25
C THR A 379 0.38 -12.75 -22.21
N THR A 380 0.93 -13.86 -22.70
CA THR A 380 2.36 -14.05 -22.97
C THR A 380 2.63 -14.13 -24.47
N ASP A 381 1.69 -13.68 -25.29
CA ASP A 381 1.87 -13.59 -26.74
C ASP A 381 2.65 -12.32 -27.11
N THR A 382 3.89 -12.30 -26.68
CA THR A 382 4.90 -11.27 -26.93
C THR A 382 6.14 -11.91 -27.57
N PRO A 383 7.01 -11.15 -28.24
CA PRO A 383 8.20 -11.69 -28.93
C PRO A 383 9.07 -12.60 -28.06
N ASP A 384 9.28 -12.22 -26.81
CA ASP A 384 10.11 -12.92 -25.83
C ASP A 384 9.30 -13.70 -24.78
N LYS A 385 7.97 -13.89 -25.00
CA LYS A 385 7.05 -14.56 -24.09
C LYS A 385 6.91 -13.89 -22.71
N SER A 386 7.32 -12.65 -22.57
CA SER A 386 7.06 -11.86 -21.37
C SER A 386 5.57 -11.59 -21.19
N ARG A 387 5.11 -11.60 -19.94
CA ARG A 387 3.70 -11.30 -19.62
C ARG A 387 3.39 -9.82 -19.82
N THR A 388 2.25 -9.56 -20.42
CA THR A 388 1.71 -8.20 -20.54
C THR A 388 0.26 -8.16 -20.08
N PHE A 389 -0.19 -6.97 -19.66
CA PHE A 389 -1.55 -6.71 -19.22
C PHE A 389 -2.24 -5.73 -20.14
N SER A 390 -3.56 -5.84 -20.20
CA SER A 390 -4.42 -4.87 -20.88
C SER A 390 -5.65 -4.56 -20.04
N VAL A 391 -6.16 -3.33 -20.17
CA VAL A 391 -7.42 -2.90 -19.57
C VAL A 391 -8.31 -2.35 -20.66
N ASN A 392 -9.53 -2.84 -20.73
CA ASN A 392 -10.52 -2.47 -21.76
C ASN A 392 -9.93 -2.54 -23.19
N GLY A 393 -9.18 -3.61 -23.46
CA GLY A 393 -8.55 -3.85 -24.76
C GLY A 393 -7.29 -3.00 -25.03
N ARG A 394 -6.87 -2.13 -24.12
CA ARG A 394 -5.68 -1.27 -24.28
C ARG A 394 -4.50 -1.83 -23.48
N PRO A 395 -3.30 -1.96 -24.08
CA PRO A 395 -2.11 -2.34 -23.34
C PRO A 395 -1.90 -1.43 -22.13
N LEU A 396 -1.46 -2.00 -21.03
CA LEU A 396 -1.11 -1.28 -19.82
C LEU A 396 0.37 -1.48 -19.50
N PHE A 397 1.13 -0.40 -19.49
CA PHE A 397 2.47 -0.43 -18.91
C PHE A 397 2.35 -0.37 -17.39
N VAL A 398 2.80 -1.43 -16.71
CA VAL A 398 2.70 -1.51 -15.26
C VAL A 398 3.85 -0.76 -14.60
N ARG A 399 3.53 0.31 -13.91
CA ARG A 399 4.39 1.00 -12.96
C ARG A 399 3.93 0.61 -11.57
N GLY A 400 4.34 -0.57 -11.14
CA GLY A 400 3.81 -1.19 -9.94
C GLY A 400 4.77 -1.16 -8.76
N THR A 401 4.28 -1.71 -7.66
CA THR A 401 5.04 -1.84 -6.42
C THR A 401 4.58 -3.05 -5.63
N ASN A 402 5.43 -3.50 -4.71
CA ASN A 402 5.09 -4.47 -3.70
C ASN A 402 4.66 -3.76 -2.42
N TRP A 403 3.61 -4.26 -1.79
CA TRP A 403 3.05 -3.77 -0.54
C TRP A 403 3.41 -4.68 0.60
N LEU A 404 4.09 -4.13 1.60
CA LEU A 404 4.29 -4.80 2.87
C LEU A 404 3.36 -4.16 3.91
N PRO A 405 2.45 -4.92 4.52
CA PRO A 405 1.58 -4.38 5.57
C PRO A 405 2.40 -3.94 6.78
N GLU A 406 1.87 -3.01 7.56
CA GLU A 406 2.45 -2.67 8.85
C GLU A 406 2.61 -3.95 9.69
N ALA A 407 3.83 -4.24 10.14
CA ALA A 407 4.19 -5.59 10.59
C ALA A 407 3.47 -6.02 11.87
N MET A 408 3.16 -5.10 12.77
CA MET A 408 2.38 -5.36 13.99
C MET A 408 0.88 -5.12 13.83
N LEU A 409 0.41 -4.88 12.58
CA LEU A 409 -0.99 -4.59 12.25
C LEU A 409 -1.55 -3.33 12.94
N ARG A 410 -0.69 -2.36 13.25
CA ARG A 410 -1.06 -1.04 13.78
C ARG A 410 -1.54 -0.13 12.65
N THR A 411 -2.69 -0.45 12.09
CA THR A 411 -3.27 0.26 10.95
C THR A 411 -4.47 1.10 11.34
N SER A 412 -4.80 2.08 10.53
CA SER A 412 -6.01 2.90 10.63
C SER A 412 -6.43 3.35 9.22
N ASP A 413 -7.67 3.75 9.07
CA ASP A 413 -8.18 4.30 7.81
C ASP A 413 -7.40 5.56 7.39
N GLU A 414 -6.96 6.34 8.35
CA GLU A 414 -6.14 7.52 8.10
C GLU A 414 -4.77 7.15 7.53
N ARG A 415 -4.07 6.18 8.17
CA ARG A 415 -2.79 5.67 7.67
C ARG A 415 -2.93 5.09 6.27
N THR A 416 -3.93 4.23 6.07
CA THR A 416 -4.24 3.63 4.76
C THR A 416 -4.47 4.69 3.70
N ARG A 417 -5.25 5.73 4.02
CA ARG A 417 -5.49 6.86 3.10
C ARG A 417 -4.20 7.60 2.76
N ALA A 418 -3.36 7.88 3.75
CA ALA A 418 -2.09 8.59 3.54
C ALA A 418 -1.14 7.79 2.65
N GLU A 419 -0.95 6.51 2.94
CA GLU A 419 -0.06 5.63 2.18
C GLU A 419 -0.53 5.45 0.73
N LEU A 420 -1.84 5.23 0.51
CA LEU A 420 -2.39 5.11 -0.85
C LEU A 420 -2.36 6.44 -1.61
N ARG A 421 -2.47 7.56 -0.91
CA ARG A 421 -2.29 8.87 -1.52
C ARG A 421 -0.83 9.10 -1.96
N TYR A 422 0.16 8.73 -1.15
CA TYR A 422 1.57 8.75 -1.57
C TYR A 422 1.83 7.79 -2.73
N THR A 423 1.21 6.61 -2.71
CA THR A 423 1.28 5.65 -3.81
C THR A 423 0.76 6.24 -5.12
N ALA A 424 -0.43 6.84 -5.11
CA ALA A 424 -0.98 7.51 -6.30
C ALA A 424 -0.13 8.70 -6.74
N GLN A 425 0.39 9.48 -5.79
CA GLN A 425 1.27 10.62 -6.05
C GLN A 425 2.57 10.19 -6.74
N SER A 426 3.14 9.05 -6.38
CA SER A 426 4.34 8.51 -7.03
C SER A 426 4.08 8.00 -8.46
N GLY A 427 2.83 7.96 -8.93
CA GLY A 427 2.47 7.46 -10.26
C GLY A 427 2.35 5.95 -10.37
N VAL A 428 2.35 5.24 -9.25
CA VAL A 428 2.14 3.79 -9.16
C VAL A 428 0.71 3.45 -9.55
N ASN A 429 0.54 2.51 -10.49
CA ASN A 429 -0.76 2.08 -11.00
C ASN A 429 -1.14 0.63 -10.61
N LEU A 430 -0.24 -0.11 -9.94
CA LEU A 430 -0.51 -1.46 -9.45
C LEU A 430 0.24 -1.73 -8.15
N ILE A 431 -0.47 -2.31 -7.19
CA ILE A 431 0.08 -2.81 -5.92
C ILE A 431 -0.01 -4.35 -5.91
N ARG A 432 1.09 -5.02 -5.60
CA ARG A 432 1.12 -6.46 -5.33
C ARG A 432 1.07 -6.70 -3.82
N PHE A 433 0.05 -7.40 -3.36
CA PHE A 433 0.03 -7.98 -2.01
C PHE A 433 0.84 -9.27 -2.02
N TRP A 434 2.06 -9.15 -1.57
CA TRP A 434 3.02 -10.23 -1.51
C TRP A 434 2.57 -11.37 -0.57
N GLY A 435 2.88 -12.63 -0.93
CA GLY A 435 2.38 -13.83 -0.23
C GLY A 435 2.79 -13.98 1.23
N GLY A 436 3.81 -13.29 1.71
CA GLY A 436 4.19 -13.24 3.13
C GLY A 436 3.43 -12.21 3.96
N GLY A 437 2.62 -11.35 3.32
CA GLY A 437 1.83 -10.29 3.93
C GLY A 437 0.40 -10.68 4.30
N ILE A 438 -0.53 -9.79 4.02
CA ILE A 438 -1.97 -9.96 4.30
C ILE A 438 -2.80 -9.57 3.06
N THR A 439 -4.10 -9.89 3.10
CA THR A 439 -5.08 -9.20 2.26
C THR A 439 -5.62 -8.01 3.04
N GLU A 440 -5.57 -6.82 2.46
CA GLU A 440 -5.96 -5.57 3.11
C GLU A 440 -7.47 -5.43 3.35
N SER A 441 -7.86 -4.35 4.05
CA SER A 441 -9.25 -4.04 4.42
C SER A 441 -10.10 -3.65 3.20
N ASP A 442 -11.42 -3.67 3.36
CA ASP A 442 -12.36 -3.18 2.33
C ASP A 442 -12.13 -1.70 2.02
N TYR A 443 -11.78 -0.91 3.04
CA TYR A 443 -11.44 0.50 2.86
C TYR A 443 -10.22 0.71 1.96
N PHE A 444 -9.20 -0.13 2.09
CA PHE A 444 -8.04 -0.12 1.20
C PHE A 444 -8.45 -0.33 -0.26
N PHE A 445 -9.25 -1.36 -0.53
CA PHE A 445 -9.73 -1.64 -1.89
C PHE A 445 -10.63 -0.52 -2.43
N GLN A 446 -11.50 0.06 -1.61
CA GLN A 446 -12.35 1.20 -2.01
C GLN A 446 -11.52 2.44 -2.40
N LEU A 447 -10.41 2.68 -1.72
CA LEU A 447 -9.47 3.73 -2.10
C LEU A 447 -8.75 3.39 -3.40
N CYS A 448 -8.30 2.14 -3.58
CA CYS A 448 -7.72 1.67 -4.84
C CYS A 448 -8.69 1.82 -6.02
N ASP A 449 -9.97 1.47 -5.81
CA ASP A 449 -11.03 1.68 -6.82
C ASP A 449 -11.17 3.15 -7.22
N SER A 450 -11.10 4.05 -6.24
CA SER A 450 -11.26 5.49 -6.46
C SER A 450 -10.03 6.17 -7.04
N LEU A 451 -8.84 5.65 -6.73
CA LEU A 451 -7.55 6.19 -7.18
C LEU A 451 -7.08 5.57 -8.52
N GLY A 452 -7.69 4.47 -8.95
CA GLY A 452 -7.27 3.76 -10.14
C GLY A 452 -6.02 2.90 -9.93
N ILE A 453 -5.76 2.46 -8.72
CA ILE A 453 -4.62 1.60 -8.39
C ILE A 453 -5.07 0.14 -8.50
N LEU A 454 -4.46 -0.61 -9.40
CA LEU A 454 -4.72 -2.04 -9.55
C LEU A 454 -4.13 -2.83 -8.38
N VAL A 455 -4.73 -3.96 -8.06
CA VAL A 455 -4.28 -4.88 -7.01
C VAL A 455 -4.04 -6.26 -7.58
N TRP A 456 -2.84 -6.79 -7.33
CA TRP A 456 -2.45 -8.17 -7.51
C TRP A 456 -2.48 -8.85 -6.14
N GLN A 457 -3.35 -9.85 -5.95
CA GLN A 457 -3.53 -10.54 -4.68
C GLN A 457 -2.84 -11.89 -4.68
N GLU A 458 -1.92 -12.11 -3.74
CA GLU A 458 -1.36 -13.43 -3.43
C GLU A 458 -2.02 -14.04 -2.18
N PHE A 459 -2.04 -15.40 -2.12
CA PHE A 459 -2.69 -16.14 -1.04
C PHE A 459 -1.65 -16.78 -0.12
N TRP A 460 -1.18 -16.04 0.84
CA TRP A 460 -0.42 -16.32 2.08
C TRP A 460 0.52 -17.53 2.05
N MET A 461 1.27 -17.66 0.97
CA MET A 461 2.33 -18.67 0.80
C MET A 461 3.55 -18.02 0.19
N THR A 462 4.73 -18.45 0.64
CA THR A 462 6.00 -17.93 0.15
C THR A 462 7.00 -19.06 -0.09
N GLY A 463 8.09 -18.77 -0.77
CA GLY A 463 9.23 -19.48 -1.34
C GLY A 463 9.75 -20.77 -0.72
N ASP A 464 9.20 -21.26 0.37
CA ASP A 464 9.49 -22.60 0.82
C ASP A 464 8.33 -23.57 0.51
N THR A 465 8.59 -24.85 0.62
CA THR A 465 7.63 -25.91 0.28
C THR A 465 6.61 -26.21 1.38
N ASN A 466 6.55 -25.39 2.43
CA ASN A 466 5.62 -25.59 3.53
C ASN A 466 4.24 -25.07 3.17
N HIS A 467 3.32 -25.96 2.93
CA HIS A 467 1.92 -25.64 2.73
C HIS A 467 1.16 -25.61 4.06
N PRO A 468 0.04 -24.88 4.16
CA PRO A 468 -0.86 -24.94 5.30
C PRO A 468 -1.24 -26.37 5.64
N ASN A 469 -1.07 -26.78 6.90
CA ASN A 469 -1.36 -28.14 7.36
C ASN A 469 -2.84 -28.50 7.30
N ASP A 470 -3.73 -27.49 7.40
CA ASP A 470 -5.18 -27.66 7.39
C ASP A 470 -5.77 -27.07 6.12
N PRO A 471 -5.98 -27.87 5.06
CA PRO A 471 -6.58 -27.39 3.82
C PRO A 471 -8.00 -26.81 4.02
N GLY A 472 -8.76 -27.31 5.02
CA GLY A 472 -10.09 -26.78 5.31
C GLY A 472 -10.02 -25.34 5.81
N VAL A 473 -9.10 -25.05 6.72
CA VAL A 473 -8.81 -23.67 7.15
C VAL A 473 -8.34 -22.83 5.97
N TYR A 474 -7.41 -23.32 5.17
CA TYR A 474 -6.89 -22.54 4.02
C TYR A 474 -8.01 -22.16 3.05
N TYR A 475 -8.76 -23.14 2.54
CA TYR A 475 -9.79 -22.86 1.53
C TYR A 475 -10.96 -22.04 2.10
N SER A 476 -11.32 -22.20 3.37
CA SER A 476 -12.36 -21.36 3.98
C SER A 476 -11.94 -19.88 4.04
N ASN A 477 -10.65 -19.62 4.34
CA ASN A 477 -10.09 -18.28 4.34
C ASN A 477 -10.00 -17.71 2.91
N VAL A 478 -9.59 -18.49 1.91
CA VAL A 478 -9.57 -18.08 0.50
C VAL A 478 -10.99 -17.73 0.01
N VAL A 479 -11.97 -18.62 0.26
CA VAL A 479 -13.37 -18.36 -0.13
C VAL A 479 -13.91 -17.09 0.50
N SER A 480 -13.69 -16.91 1.80
CA SER A 480 -14.09 -15.71 2.53
C SER A 480 -13.48 -14.44 1.92
N THR A 481 -12.18 -14.48 1.67
CA THR A 481 -11.43 -13.36 1.08
C THR A 481 -11.92 -13.02 -0.32
N VAL A 482 -12.01 -14.01 -1.22
CA VAL A 482 -12.43 -13.77 -2.61
C VAL A 482 -13.85 -13.20 -2.66
N LYS A 483 -14.80 -13.76 -1.90
CA LYS A 483 -16.17 -13.23 -1.83
C LYS A 483 -16.23 -11.79 -1.34
N ARG A 484 -15.31 -11.39 -0.49
CA ARG A 484 -15.19 -10.02 0.03
C ARG A 484 -14.66 -9.05 -1.03
N ILE A 485 -13.60 -9.45 -1.78
CA ILE A 485 -12.86 -8.49 -2.64
C ILE A 485 -13.25 -8.53 -4.11
N ARG A 486 -13.97 -9.54 -4.59
CA ARG A 486 -14.22 -9.76 -6.04
C ARG A 486 -15.03 -8.68 -6.75
N ASN A 487 -15.76 -7.79 -6.05
CA ASN A 487 -16.48 -6.66 -6.67
C ASN A 487 -15.58 -5.46 -6.98
N HIS A 488 -14.39 -5.38 -6.39
CA HIS A 488 -13.51 -4.23 -6.57
C HIS A 488 -12.93 -4.21 -7.99
N PRO A 489 -13.18 -3.16 -8.79
CA PRO A 489 -12.59 -3.06 -10.13
C PRO A 489 -11.07 -2.94 -10.10
N SER A 490 -10.50 -2.45 -9.02
CA SER A 490 -9.05 -2.40 -8.78
C SER A 490 -8.41 -3.78 -8.69
N LEU A 491 -9.13 -4.81 -8.24
CA LEU A 491 -8.59 -6.17 -8.19
C LEU A 491 -8.35 -6.68 -9.61
N ALA A 492 -7.09 -6.92 -9.96
CA ALA A 492 -6.66 -7.22 -11.32
C ALA A 492 -6.30 -8.69 -11.54
N TYR A 493 -5.60 -9.30 -10.58
CA TYR A 493 -4.95 -10.58 -10.79
C TYR A 493 -4.86 -11.38 -9.50
N TYR A 494 -5.01 -12.69 -9.62
CA TYR A 494 -4.80 -13.64 -8.53
C TYR A 494 -3.53 -14.45 -8.74
N VAL A 495 -2.78 -14.63 -7.67
CA VAL A 495 -1.59 -15.48 -7.65
C VAL A 495 -1.62 -16.37 -6.42
N SER A 496 -1.28 -17.66 -6.56
CA SER A 496 -1.38 -18.57 -5.42
C SER A 496 -0.31 -18.31 -4.37
N SER A 497 0.91 -17.96 -4.78
CA SER A 497 2.04 -17.84 -3.86
C SER A 497 3.14 -16.92 -4.37
N ASN A 498 3.98 -16.44 -3.45
CA ASN A 498 5.28 -15.90 -3.80
C ASN A 498 6.29 -17.05 -3.95
N GLU A 499 6.90 -17.20 -5.14
CA GLU A 499 8.04 -18.12 -5.40
C GLU A 499 7.86 -19.55 -4.85
N SER A 500 6.62 -20.04 -4.78
CA SER A 500 6.30 -21.36 -4.23
C SER A 500 5.36 -22.13 -5.15
N THR A 501 4.89 -23.26 -4.69
CA THR A 501 3.86 -24.04 -5.36
C THR A 501 2.48 -23.55 -4.96
N GLU A 502 1.44 -24.07 -5.59
CA GLU A 502 0.05 -23.77 -5.28
C GLU A 502 -0.61 -24.87 -4.44
N MET A 503 -1.65 -24.51 -3.70
CA MET A 503 -2.56 -25.48 -3.12
C MET A 503 -3.39 -26.14 -4.21
N PRO A 504 -3.68 -27.46 -4.14
CA PRO A 504 -4.43 -28.16 -5.18
C PRO A 504 -5.76 -27.49 -5.54
N GLN A 505 -6.12 -27.46 -6.82
CA GLN A 505 -7.40 -26.93 -7.36
C GLN A 505 -7.62 -25.42 -7.14
N MET A 506 -6.59 -24.65 -6.83
CA MET A 506 -6.73 -23.23 -6.54
C MET A 506 -7.30 -22.45 -7.74
N GLU A 507 -6.81 -22.71 -8.96
CA GLU A 507 -7.30 -22.09 -10.18
C GLU A 507 -8.80 -22.33 -10.37
N ARG A 508 -9.25 -23.59 -10.28
CA ARG A 508 -10.67 -23.95 -10.43
C ARG A 508 -11.56 -23.31 -9.35
N LEU A 509 -11.04 -23.17 -8.16
CA LEU A 509 -11.75 -22.51 -7.06
C LEU A 509 -11.96 -21.02 -7.37
N LEU A 510 -10.93 -20.34 -7.82
CA LEU A 510 -10.97 -18.91 -8.17
C LEU A 510 -11.84 -18.66 -9.40
N GLU A 511 -11.77 -19.52 -10.41
CA GLU A 511 -12.65 -19.47 -11.58
C GLU A 511 -14.14 -19.58 -11.18
N ARG A 512 -14.46 -20.50 -10.28
CA ARG A 512 -15.84 -20.67 -9.79
C ARG A 512 -16.31 -19.50 -8.92
N LEU A 513 -15.43 -18.90 -8.10
CA LEU A 513 -15.80 -17.83 -7.16
C LEU A 513 -15.91 -16.47 -7.84
N ASP A 514 -15.12 -16.24 -8.87
CA ASP A 514 -14.98 -14.96 -9.59
C ASP A 514 -15.08 -15.16 -11.11
N GLY A 515 -14.11 -15.84 -11.71
CA GLY A 515 -14.07 -16.11 -13.15
C GLY A 515 -13.87 -14.89 -14.04
N THR A 516 -13.48 -13.74 -13.49
CA THR A 516 -13.26 -12.48 -14.24
C THR A 516 -11.82 -11.96 -14.17
N ARG A 517 -10.95 -12.57 -13.37
CA ARG A 517 -9.55 -12.23 -13.19
C ARG A 517 -8.65 -13.35 -13.65
N GLY A 518 -7.50 -12.98 -14.22
CA GLY A 518 -6.46 -13.94 -14.51
C GLY A 518 -5.87 -14.55 -13.24
N TYR A 519 -5.26 -15.71 -13.40
CA TYR A 519 -4.62 -16.46 -12.34
C TYR A 519 -3.25 -16.98 -12.79
N GLN A 520 -2.32 -17.09 -11.85
CA GLN A 520 -1.11 -17.88 -12.03
C GLN A 520 -0.65 -18.53 -10.71
N MET A 521 0.11 -19.61 -10.85
CA MET A 521 0.52 -20.47 -9.75
C MET A 521 1.42 -19.76 -8.74
N GLN A 522 2.38 -18.97 -9.19
CA GLN A 522 3.32 -18.25 -8.34
C GLN A 522 3.85 -16.99 -9.04
N SER A 523 4.52 -16.11 -8.28
CA SER A 523 4.91 -14.76 -8.72
C SER A 523 5.88 -14.73 -9.89
N GLU A 524 6.78 -15.71 -10.02
CA GLU A 524 7.89 -15.75 -10.98
C GLU A 524 7.72 -16.81 -12.07
N CYS A 525 6.50 -16.98 -12.57
CA CYS A 525 6.22 -17.90 -13.68
C CYS A 525 5.39 -17.23 -14.76
N GLY A 526 5.09 -17.97 -15.83
CA GLY A 526 4.16 -17.52 -16.89
C GLY A 526 4.59 -16.21 -17.55
N GLY A 527 5.86 -16.06 -17.90
CA GLY A 527 6.39 -14.88 -18.57
C GLY A 527 6.75 -13.70 -17.65
N ILE A 528 6.82 -13.96 -16.34
CA ILE A 528 7.31 -13.01 -15.34
C ILE A 528 8.73 -13.43 -14.96
N HIS A 529 9.65 -12.46 -14.94
CA HIS A 529 11.04 -12.71 -14.64
C HIS A 529 11.31 -12.79 -13.15
N ASP A 530 12.42 -13.42 -12.81
CA ASP A 530 13.06 -13.39 -11.52
C ASP A 530 13.34 -11.95 -11.03
N GLY A 531 13.08 -11.68 -9.75
CA GLY A 531 13.29 -10.39 -9.11
C GLY A 531 14.77 -10.04 -8.98
N SER A 532 15.12 -8.81 -8.95
CA SER A 532 16.39 -8.16 -8.59
C SER A 532 16.70 -6.94 -9.49
N PRO A 533 17.60 -6.03 -9.08
CA PRO A 533 18.33 -5.97 -7.81
C PRO A 533 17.49 -5.44 -6.67
N TYR A 534 17.93 -5.68 -5.41
CA TYR A 534 17.25 -5.20 -4.19
C TYR A 534 18.13 -4.25 -3.37
N LYS A 535 19.36 -3.98 -3.80
CA LYS A 535 20.37 -3.22 -3.07
C LYS A 535 20.89 -2.07 -3.90
N GLN A 536 21.67 -1.21 -3.26
CA GLN A 536 22.39 -0.16 -3.92
C GLN A 536 23.29 -0.74 -5.02
N VAL A 537 23.18 -0.19 -6.21
CA VAL A 537 24.07 -0.44 -7.37
C VAL A 537 24.43 0.90 -8.00
N ASN A 538 25.50 0.93 -8.78
CA ASN A 538 25.81 2.13 -9.58
C ASN A 538 24.64 2.42 -10.53
N ILE A 539 24.13 3.66 -10.52
CA ILE A 539 22.95 4.06 -11.31
C ILE A 539 23.09 3.76 -12.81
N MET A 540 24.29 3.87 -13.38
CA MET A 540 24.52 3.57 -14.80
C MET A 540 24.28 2.11 -15.14
N SER A 541 24.39 1.21 -14.15
CA SER A 541 24.12 -0.21 -14.35
C SER A 541 22.65 -0.51 -14.68
N HIS A 542 21.72 0.36 -14.28
CA HIS A 542 20.32 0.23 -14.67
C HIS A 542 20.11 0.44 -16.17
N TYR A 543 20.96 1.25 -16.82
CA TYR A 543 20.90 1.56 -18.25
C TYR A 543 21.66 0.56 -19.13
N GLU A 544 22.42 -0.36 -18.55
CA GLU A 544 23.12 -1.39 -19.31
C GLU A 544 22.16 -2.39 -19.94
N ASP A 545 22.46 -2.71 -21.20
CA ASP A 545 21.66 -3.62 -22.02
C ASP A 545 21.90 -5.11 -21.69
N LYS A 546 22.90 -5.40 -20.87
CA LYS A 546 23.33 -6.77 -20.56
C LYS A 546 22.67 -7.25 -19.27
N ALA A 547 21.85 -8.29 -19.39
CA ALA A 547 21.41 -9.05 -18.23
C ALA A 547 22.61 -9.64 -17.49
N SER A 548 22.93 -9.11 -16.33
CA SER A 548 23.78 -9.80 -15.35
C SER A 548 22.98 -10.92 -14.69
N PRO A 549 23.58 -12.01 -14.21
CA PRO A 549 22.85 -13.08 -13.48
C PRO A 549 22.01 -12.62 -12.28
N ARG A 550 22.24 -11.40 -11.81
CA ARG A 550 21.44 -10.68 -10.80
C ARG A 550 21.43 -9.17 -11.06
N GLY A 551 21.47 -8.72 -12.28
CA GLY A 551 21.54 -7.30 -12.57
C GLY A 551 20.47 -6.88 -13.53
N SER A 552 20.35 -5.64 -13.71
CA SER A 552 19.56 -4.79 -14.60
C SER A 552 18.80 -5.48 -15.75
N ARG A 553 17.90 -6.43 -15.40
CA ARG A 553 16.98 -7.03 -16.35
C ARG A 553 15.80 -6.08 -16.57
N VAL A 554 16.06 -4.96 -17.25
CA VAL A 554 15.04 -3.94 -17.50
C VAL A 554 14.28 -4.27 -18.79
N TYR A 555 13.70 -5.46 -18.84
CA TYR A 555 12.83 -5.92 -19.92
C TYR A 555 11.79 -6.90 -19.40
N GLY A 556 10.77 -7.17 -20.17
CA GLY A 556 9.72 -8.10 -19.82
C GLY A 556 8.80 -7.56 -18.74
N PHE A 557 8.43 -8.40 -17.80
CA PHE A 557 7.75 -8.06 -16.57
C PHE A 557 8.57 -8.56 -15.38
N ASN A 558 8.98 -7.64 -14.50
CA ASN A 558 9.77 -7.98 -13.31
C ASN A 558 8.93 -7.79 -12.04
N PRO A 559 8.72 -8.82 -11.21
CA PRO A 559 7.82 -8.71 -10.04
C PRO A 559 8.47 -8.00 -8.85
N GLU A 560 9.82 -7.82 -8.85
CA GLU A 560 10.55 -7.29 -7.70
C GLU A 560 11.84 -6.62 -8.13
N TYR A 561 11.81 -5.31 -8.33
CA TYR A 561 12.97 -4.53 -8.76
C TYR A 561 13.11 -3.27 -7.92
N GLY A 562 14.21 -3.08 -7.19
CA GLY A 562 14.31 -1.91 -6.32
C GLY A 562 15.69 -1.65 -5.74
N ALA A 563 15.77 -0.60 -4.96
CA ALA A 563 16.94 -0.22 -4.17
C ALA A 563 16.46 0.44 -2.85
N PRO A 564 17.24 0.38 -1.76
CA PRO A 564 16.92 1.10 -0.55
C PRO A 564 17.24 2.58 -0.68
N CYS A 565 16.65 3.40 0.19
CA CYS A 565 17.13 4.72 0.52
C CYS A 565 17.26 4.85 2.06
N LEU A 566 17.68 6.00 2.56
CA LEU A 566 17.71 6.28 4.00
C LEU A 566 16.48 7.14 4.35
N PRO A 567 15.84 6.97 5.53
CA PRO A 567 14.87 7.93 6.05
C PRO A 567 15.48 9.31 6.26
N THR A 568 14.64 10.33 6.44
CA THR A 568 15.10 11.66 6.83
C THR A 568 15.71 11.63 8.24
N VAL A 569 16.53 12.62 8.56
CA VAL A 569 17.18 12.67 9.90
C VAL A 569 16.17 12.74 11.03
N GLU A 570 15.03 13.39 10.80
CA GLU A 570 13.96 13.49 11.78
C GLU A 570 13.37 12.12 12.13
N CYS A 571 13.24 11.25 11.13
CA CYS A 571 12.77 9.88 11.34
C CYS A 571 13.82 8.99 12.01
N LEU A 572 15.09 9.15 11.64
CA LEU A 572 16.19 8.42 12.30
C LEU A 572 16.23 8.70 13.81
N ARG A 573 16.00 9.96 14.21
CA ARG A 573 15.89 10.35 15.62
C ARG A 573 14.73 9.72 16.38
N GLU A 574 13.72 9.26 15.70
CA GLU A 574 12.61 8.52 16.31
C GLU A 574 12.86 7.02 16.45
N MET A 575 13.96 6.51 15.87
CA MET A 575 14.28 5.08 15.84
C MET A 575 15.27 4.66 16.91
N MET A 576 16.13 5.57 17.38
CA MET A 576 17.22 5.27 18.30
C MET A 576 17.70 6.51 19.05
N ASP A 577 18.53 6.31 20.08
CA ASP A 577 19.11 7.38 20.86
C ASP A 577 20.12 8.22 20.04
N GLU A 578 20.25 9.50 20.34
CA GLU A 578 21.21 10.43 19.69
C GLU A 578 22.65 9.89 19.70
N LYS A 579 23.09 9.22 20.78
CA LYS A 579 24.42 8.60 20.88
C LYS A 579 24.65 7.46 19.88
N ASP A 580 23.56 6.85 19.36
CA ASP A 580 23.61 5.75 18.42
C ASP A 580 23.48 6.23 16.96
N LEU A 581 23.08 7.50 16.77
CA LEU A 581 22.94 8.11 15.46
C LEU A 581 24.30 8.52 14.88
N TRP A 582 25.11 9.22 15.68
CA TRP A 582 26.37 9.76 15.18
C TRP A 582 27.46 9.87 16.27
N PRO A 583 28.71 9.40 16.00
CA PRO A 583 29.06 8.55 14.84
C PRO A 583 28.21 7.30 14.80
N VAL A 584 27.92 6.78 13.59
CA VAL A 584 27.04 5.64 13.39
C VAL A 584 27.40 4.47 14.31
N ASN A 585 26.51 4.13 15.24
CA ASN A 585 26.67 2.94 16.06
C ASN A 585 26.29 1.70 15.25
N LYS A 586 27.32 1.01 14.73
CA LYS A 586 27.15 -0.15 13.85
C LYS A 586 26.24 -1.23 14.45
N ALA A 587 26.29 -1.46 15.77
CA ALA A 587 25.46 -2.51 16.40
C ALA A 587 23.95 -2.22 16.30
N VAL A 588 23.55 -0.93 16.41
CA VAL A 588 22.15 -0.51 16.30
C VAL A 588 21.74 -0.37 14.84
N TRP A 589 22.58 0.22 14.00
CA TRP A 589 22.28 0.42 12.59
C TRP A 589 22.20 -0.89 11.81
N ASP A 590 23.16 -1.80 12.00
CA ASP A 590 23.15 -3.11 11.34
C ASP A 590 21.95 -3.95 11.81
N TYR A 591 21.47 -3.74 13.04
CA TYR A 591 20.25 -4.39 13.51
C TYR A 591 19.02 -3.87 12.79
N SER A 592 18.98 -2.60 12.43
CA SER A 592 17.85 -1.92 11.78
C SER A 592 17.97 -1.83 10.25
N ASP A 593 18.91 -2.51 9.59
CA ASP A 593 19.26 -2.28 8.18
C ASP A 593 18.49 -3.13 7.14
N GLY A 594 17.46 -3.86 7.56
CA GLY A 594 16.70 -4.69 6.63
C GLY A 594 17.46 -5.90 6.08
N ASN A 595 18.53 -6.31 6.78
CA ASN A 595 19.31 -7.52 6.51
C ASN A 595 20.07 -7.58 5.15
N GLY A 596 20.52 -8.78 4.79
CA GLY A 596 21.49 -9.02 3.72
C GLY A 596 21.06 -8.65 2.30
N PHE A 597 19.76 -8.57 2.00
CA PHE A 597 19.28 -8.22 0.67
C PHE A 597 19.45 -6.74 0.34
N HIS A 598 19.21 -5.83 1.27
CA HIS A 598 19.36 -4.40 1.03
C HIS A 598 20.79 -3.91 1.15
N LEU A 599 21.59 -4.57 1.99
CA LEU A 599 22.98 -4.20 2.23
C LEU A 599 23.17 -2.68 2.37
N MET A 600 22.56 -2.09 3.41
CA MET A 600 22.69 -0.66 3.66
C MET A 600 24.14 -0.19 3.76
N SER A 601 25.06 -1.08 4.16
CA SER A 601 26.49 -0.82 4.13
C SER A 601 27.03 -0.51 2.73
N THR A 602 26.44 -1.07 1.68
CA THR A 602 26.77 -0.72 0.29
C THR A 602 26.31 0.69 -0.04
N LEU A 603 25.08 1.06 0.35
CA LEU A 603 24.58 2.42 0.18
C LEU A 603 25.48 3.44 0.91
N TYR A 604 25.88 3.16 2.15
CA TYR A 604 26.75 4.06 2.93
C TYR A 604 28.14 4.20 2.29
N THR A 605 28.68 3.10 1.76
CA THR A 605 29.96 3.09 1.08
C THR A 605 29.89 3.90 -0.21
N ASP A 606 28.89 3.65 -1.06
CA ASP A 606 28.70 4.34 -2.32
C ASP A 606 28.46 5.84 -2.10
N MET A 607 27.61 6.20 -1.15
CA MET A 607 27.36 7.57 -0.78
C MET A 607 28.64 8.31 -0.32
N THR A 608 29.47 7.64 0.50
CA THR A 608 30.72 8.23 0.97
C THR A 608 31.73 8.38 -0.16
N ASN A 609 31.81 7.40 -1.06
CA ASN A 609 32.68 7.45 -2.23
C ASN A 609 32.24 8.54 -3.20
N GLU A 610 30.95 8.70 -3.44
CA GLU A 610 30.42 9.66 -4.42
C GLU A 610 30.38 11.08 -3.90
N TYR A 611 29.94 11.28 -2.65
CA TYR A 611 29.70 12.62 -2.08
C TYR A 611 30.71 13.04 -0.99
N GLY A 612 31.68 12.19 -0.69
CA GLY A 612 32.67 12.42 0.37
C GLY A 612 32.14 12.09 1.79
N PRO A 613 33.08 12.03 2.77
CA PRO A 613 32.72 11.73 4.16
C PRO A 613 31.82 12.82 4.75
N SER A 614 30.96 12.43 5.68
CA SER A 614 30.05 13.33 6.40
C SER A 614 30.60 13.65 7.80
N GLN A 615 30.28 14.87 8.30
CA GLN A 615 30.71 15.35 9.60
C GLN A 615 29.59 15.31 10.66
N SER A 616 28.34 15.12 10.24
CA SER A 616 27.18 15.03 11.10
C SER A 616 26.13 14.09 10.53
N ILE A 617 25.15 13.72 11.36
CA ILE A 617 24.02 12.91 10.91
C ILE A 617 23.15 13.65 9.88
N GLU A 618 23.04 14.97 9.98
CA GLU A 618 22.30 15.80 9.03
C GLU A 618 22.93 15.73 7.63
N GLU A 619 24.25 15.92 7.57
CA GLU A 619 25.00 15.82 6.30
C GLU A 619 24.96 14.40 5.73
N PHE A 620 25.09 13.39 6.60
CA PHE A 620 24.98 11.98 6.20
C PHE A 620 23.62 11.67 5.60
N ALA A 621 22.54 12.06 6.29
CA ALA A 621 21.19 11.83 5.81
C ALA A 621 20.88 12.62 4.54
N GLU A 622 21.35 13.87 4.41
CA GLU A 622 21.17 14.68 3.19
C GLU A 622 21.83 14.04 1.98
N LYS A 623 23.08 13.58 2.10
CA LYS A 623 23.80 12.89 1.02
C LYS A 623 23.11 11.58 0.63
N ALA A 624 22.59 10.86 1.62
CA ALA A 624 21.82 9.65 1.36
C ALA A 624 20.51 9.93 0.61
N GLN A 625 19.86 11.09 0.85
CA GLN A 625 18.69 11.51 0.05
C GLN A 625 19.07 11.81 -1.40
N PHE A 626 20.27 12.37 -1.68
CA PHE A 626 20.73 12.58 -3.06
C PHE A 626 20.83 11.26 -3.81
N LEU A 627 21.51 10.29 -3.21
CA LEU A 627 21.71 8.97 -3.81
C LEU A 627 20.37 8.23 -3.96
N GLY A 628 19.51 8.28 -2.95
CA GLY A 628 18.17 7.70 -3.01
C GLY A 628 17.32 8.28 -4.13
N ALA A 629 17.33 9.61 -4.30
CA ALA A 629 16.61 10.29 -5.39
C ALA A 629 17.14 9.86 -6.77
N MET A 630 18.45 9.77 -6.95
CA MET A 630 19.06 9.32 -8.21
C MET A 630 18.67 7.88 -8.53
N ASN A 631 18.75 6.97 -7.56
CA ASN A 631 18.39 5.56 -7.74
C ASN A 631 16.93 5.40 -8.15
N TYR A 632 16.03 5.99 -7.39
CA TYR A 632 14.60 5.87 -7.67
C TYR A 632 14.26 6.44 -9.04
N LYS A 633 14.77 7.64 -9.35
CA LYS A 633 14.54 8.25 -10.65
C LYS A 633 15.05 7.39 -11.79
N SER A 634 16.29 6.94 -11.69
CA SER A 634 16.95 6.12 -12.75
C SER A 634 16.21 4.80 -12.97
N ILE A 635 15.78 4.12 -11.92
CA ILE A 635 14.98 2.88 -12.03
C ILE A 635 13.71 3.15 -12.85
N TRP A 636 12.89 4.13 -12.46
CA TRP A 636 11.62 4.40 -13.14
C TRP A 636 11.84 4.85 -14.59
N GLU A 637 12.86 5.65 -14.85
CA GLU A 637 13.16 6.19 -16.19
C GLU A 637 13.70 5.14 -17.16
N VAL A 638 14.51 4.19 -16.69
CA VAL A 638 15.01 3.12 -17.56
C VAL A 638 13.90 2.15 -17.96
N TRP A 639 12.95 1.88 -17.07
CA TRP A 639 11.77 1.11 -17.43
C TRP A 639 10.86 1.86 -18.40
N ASN A 640 10.72 3.19 -18.24
CA ASN A 640 10.04 4.02 -19.23
C ASN A 640 10.71 3.96 -20.61
N TYR A 641 12.06 4.03 -20.67
CA TYR A 641 12.82 3.99 -21.92
C TYR A 641 12.53 2.72 -22.74
N ASN A 642 12.36 1.59 -22.05
CA ASN A 642 12.14 0.29 -22.67
C ASN A 642 10.64 -0.05 -22.89
N LYS A 643 9.74 0.90 -22.64
CA LYS A 643 8.29 0.68 -22.67
C LYS A 643 7.81 0.10 -24.01
N PHE A 644 7.15 -1.08 -23.94
CA PHE A 644 6.56 -1.82 -25.05
C PHE A 644 7.50 -2.22 -26.20
N GLY A 645 8.79 -2.08 -26.04
CA GLY A 645 9.72 -2.59 -27.04
C GLY A 645 11.11 -2.00 -26.91
N TYR A 646 12.10 -2.88 -26.83
CA TYR A 646 13.49 -2.50 -26.91
C TYR A 646 14.26 -3.57 -27.69
N GLY A 647 14.60 -3.26 -28.94
CA GLY A 647 15.19 -4.25 -29.85
C GLY A 647 14.24 -5.40 -30.11
N ASP A 648 14.67 -6.62 -29.80
CA ASP A 648 13.90 -7.86 -29.91
C ASP A 648 13.14 -8.24 -28.62
N ARG A 649 13.18 -7.39 -27.60
CA ARG A 649 12.57 -7.60 -26.27
C ARG A 649 11.29 -6.78 -26.13
N TYR A 650 10.39 -7.28 -25.30
CA TYR A 650 9.14 -6.62 -24.97
C TYR A 650 9.12 -6.29 -23.47
N THR A 651 8.82 -5.06 -23.13
CA THR A 651 8.80 -4.58 -21.74
C THR A 651 7.40 -4.09 -21.40
N SER A 652 6.76 -4.73 -20.45
CA SER A 652 5.38 -4.43 -20.06
C SER A 652 5.26 -3.81 -18.66
N GLY A 653 6.36 -3.79 -17.89
CA GLY A 653 6.40 -3.13 -16.61
C GLY A 653 7.17 -3.89 -15.53
N PHE A 654 7.11 -3.34 -14.33
CA PHE A 654 7.75 -3.90 -13.16
C PHE A 654 7.00 -3.53 -11.88
N LEU A 655 7.32 -4.23 -10.79
CA LEU A 655 6.87 -3.93 -9.43
C LEU A 655 8.08 -3.55 -8.60
N TYR A 656 8.08 -2.32 -8.08
CA TYR A 656 9.17 -1.85 -7.23
C TYR A 656 9.20 -2.63 -5.90
N TRP A 657 10.31 -3.21 -5.51
CA TRP A 657 10.48 -3.91 -4.23
C TRP A 657 11.17 -3.03 -3.21
N TYR A 658 10.48 -2.49 -2.28
CA TYR A 658 9.08 -2.13 -2.09
C TYR A 658 9.00 -0.66 -1.68
N HIS A 659 7.84 -0.03 -1.74
CA HIS A 659 7.76 1.44 -1.66
C HIS A 659 7.34 1.99 -0.29
N ASN A 660 6.69 1.20 0.58
CA ASN A 660 6.20 1.59 1.90
C ASN A 660 7.00 0.92 3.02
N SER A 661 6.96 1.47 4.21
CA SER A 661 7.70 0.95 5.36
C SER A 661 6.81 0.19 6.32
N ALA A 662 7.01 -1.13 6.40
CA ALA A 662 6.28 -2.00 7.32
C ALA A 662 6.66 -1.81 8.80
N VAL A 663 7.85 -1.28 9.06
CA VAL A 663 8.43 -1.04 10.38
C VAL A 663 9.31 0.21 10.36
N ARG A 664 9.66 0.72 11.54
CA ARG A 664 10.73 1.72 11.66
C ARG A 664 12.08 1.05 11.46
N GLN A 665 12.77 1.39 10.38
CA GLN A 665 14.09 0.85 10.06
C GLN A 665 14.91 1.83 9.23
N VAL A 666 16.24 1.70 9.28
CA VAL A 666 17.16 2.56 8.50
C VAL A 666 17.14 2.25 7.00
N ALA A 667 16.67 1.09 6.59
CA ALA A 667 16.40 0.80 5.19
C ALA A 667 15.09 1.49 4.75
N GLY A 668 15.19 2.78 4.42
CA GLY A 668 14.06 3.63 4.05
C GLY A 668 13.44 3.29 2.69
N ARG A 669 12.30 3.91 2.43
CA ARG A 669 11.48 3.75 1.23
C ARG A 669 10.99 5.12 0.73
N MET A 670 9.98 5.17 -0.12
CA MET A 670 9.38 6.43 -0.56
C MET A 670 8.86 7.27 0.59
N TRP A 671 8.41 6.66 1.66
CA TRP A 671 8.12 7.26 2.96
C TRP A 671 8.49 6.27 4.07
N ASP A 672 8.77 6.80 5.23
CA ASP A 672 9.08 5.97 6.39
C ASP A 672 7.80 5.49 7.11
N TRP A 673 7.99 4.68 8.16
CA TRP A 673 6.88 4.19 8.97
C TRP A 673 6.06 5.32 9.62
N SER A 674 6.68 6.46 9.91
CA SER A 674 6.00 7.63 10.49
C SER A 674 5.23 8.47 9.47
N LEU A 675 5.14 8.02 8.21
CA LEU A 675 4.51 8.74 7.09
C LEU A 675 5.25 10.04 6.69
N GLU A 676 6.55 10.08 6.89
CA GLU A 676 7.41 11.16 6.38
C GLU A 676 7.93 10.81 4.99
N PRO A 677 7.63 11.59 3.95
CA PRO A 677 8.12 11.32 2.61
C PRO A 677 9.62 11.62 2.49
N THR A 678 10.33 10.76 1.79
CA THR A 678 11.74 10.92 1.43
C THR A 678 11.89 11.55 0.03
N ALA A 679 13.11 11.89 -0.36
CA ALA A 679 13.39 12.36 -1.73
C ALA A 679 13.03 11.31 -2.80
N ALA A 680 13.02 10.03 -2.44
CA ALA A 680 12.65 8.94 -3.33
C ALA A 680 11.19 9.02 -3.81
N LEU A 681 10.24 9.49 -2.96
CA LEU A 681 8.86 9.71 -3.37
C LEU A 681 8.77 10.71 -4.52
N TYR A 682 9.43 11.86 -4.37
CA TYR A 682 9.37 12.94 -5.37
C TYR A 682 10.17 12.60 -6.63
N ALA A 683 11.23 11.82 -6.51
CA ALA A 683 11.97 11.27 -7.64
C ALA A 683 11.10 10.30 -8.48
N ALA A 684 10.38 9.38 -7.83
CA ALA A 684 9.42 8.50 -8.49
C ALA A 684 8.25 9.28 -9.11
N GLN A 685 7.67 10.25 -8.36
CA GLN A 685 6.63 11.15 -8.87
C GLN A 685 7.06 11.86 -10.15
N ASN A 686 8.27 12.44 -10.16
CA ASN A 686 8.78 13.12 -11.34
C ASN A 686 8.99 12.16 -12.51
N ALA A 687 9.63 10.99 -12.28
CA ALA A 687 9.85 9.98 -13.32
C ALA A 687 8.57 9.38 -13.91
N CYS A 688 7.46 9.43 -13.15
CA CYS A 688 6.15 8.94 -13.56
C CYS A 688 5.20 10.04 -14.07
N GLU A 689 5.68 11.27 -14.26
CA GLU A 689 4.87 12.31 -14.91
C GLU A 689 4.36 11.81 -16.28
N PRO A 690 3.08 12.07 -16.63
CA PRO A 690 2.50 11.51 -17.86
C PRO A 690 3.21 11.95 -19.16
N LEU A 691 3.81 13.14 -19.19
CA LEU A 691 4.65 13.62 -20.28
C LEU A 691 6.02 13.96 -19.69
N HIS A 692 6.97 13.07 -19.86
CA HIS A 692 8.22 13.07 -19.11
C HIS A 692 9.45 13.12 -20.02
N PRO A 693 10.20 14.23 -20.05
CA PRO A 693 11.53 14.28 -20.68
C PRO A 693 12.56 13.67 -19.71
N GLN A 694 13.32 12.69 -20.18
CA GLN A 694 14.28 11.95 -19.37
C GLN A 694 15.66 11.85 -20.01
N PHE A 695 16.70 11.64 -19.19
CA PHE A 695 18.11 11.56 -19.60
C PHE A 695 18.68 10.18 -19.32
N ASP A 696 19.36 9.61 -20.31
CA ASP A 696 20.11 8.36 -20.17
C ASP A 696 21.56 8.68 -19.79
N TYR A 697 21.95 8.28 -18.59
CA TYR A 697 23.31 8.56 -18.06
C TYR A 697 24.42 7.80 -18.80
N LEU A 698 24.11 6.67 -19.43
CA LEU A 698 25.09 5.85 -20.12
C LEU A 698 25.28 6.31 -21.57
N LYS A 699 24.19 6.63 -22.26
CA LYS A 699 24.21 7.06 -23.66
C LYS A 699 24.38 8.58 -23.84
N ASN A 700 24.20 9.35 -22.79
CA ASN A 700 24.10 10.82 -22.83
C ASN A 700 22.98 11.33 -23.74
N THR A 701 21.87 10.60 -23.85
CA THR A 701 20.76 10.96 -24.73
C THR A 701 19.55 11.42 -23.92
N VAL A 702 18.66 12.14 -24.59
CA VAL A 702 17.38 12.58 -24.04
C VAL A 702 16.24 11.86 -24.77
N SER A 703 15.31 11.31 -24.02
CA SER A 703 14.08 10.70 -24.54
C SER A 703 12.86 11.37 -23.92
N VAL A 704 11.69 11.19 -24.52
CA VAL A 704 10.43 11.73 -24.00
C VAL A 704 9.39 10.62 -23.92
N ALA A 705 8.96 10.28 -22.70
CA ALA A 705 7.90 9.31 -22.45
C ALA A 705 6.52 9.96 -22.48
N ASN A 706 5.53 9.26 -23.03
CA ASN A 706 4.12 9.59 -23.00
C ASN A 706 3.34 8.43 -22.37
N ASP A 707 2.62 8.71 -21.27
CA ASP A 707 1.81 7.71 -20.58
C ASP A 707 0.29 7.86 -20.85
N HIS A 708 -0.10 8.77 -21.72
CA HIS A 708 -1.49 8.93 -22.12
C HIS A 708 -1.84 8.03 -23.32
N TYR A 709 -3.06 7.51 -23.33
CA TYR A 709 -3.66 6.85 -24.50
C TYR A 709 -4.02 7.87 -25.61
N ARG A 710 -3.07 8.77 -25.90
CA ARG A 710 -3.18 9.82 -26.90
C ARG A 710 -1.80 10.17 -27.43
N ALA A 711 -1.64 10.21 -28.72
CA ALA A 711 -0.43 10.76 -29.36
C ALA A 711 -0.44 12.29 -29.33
N TYR A 712 0.76 12.90 -29.28
CA TYR A 712 0.95 14.35 -29.36
C TYR A 712 1.93 14.67 -30.48
N ARG A 713 1.65 15.73 -31.22
CA ARG A 713 2.46 16.17 -32.36
C ARG A 713 2.92 17.60 -32.19
N GLY A 714 4.07 17.93 -32.82
CA GLY A 714 4.59 19.29 -32.82
C GLY A 714 5.12 19.76 -31.46
N TYR A 715 5.41 18.83 -30.55
CA TYR A 715 6.09 19.15 -29.28
C TYR A 715 7.55 19.49 -29.53
N ARG A 716 8.20 20.13 -28.58
CA ARG A 716 9.61 20.49 -28.63
C ARG A 716 10.26 20.20 -27.27
N VAL A 717 11.32 19.41 -27.31
CA VAL A 717 12.17 19.20 -26.13
C VAL A 717 13.42 20.08 -26.23
N THR A 718 13.84 20.64 -25.09
CA THR A 718 15.08 21.41 -24.94
C THR A 718 15.92 20.83 -23.83
N ALA A 719 17.23 20.83 -24.01
CA ALA A 719 18.21 20.43 -22.99
C ALA A 719 19.27 21.53 -22.88
N GLU A 720 19.57 21.91 -21.65
CA GLU A 720 20.68 22.86 -21.35
C GLU A 720 21.58 22.16 -20.33
N VAL A 721 22.89 22.18 -20.60
CA VAL A 721 23.92 21.61 -19.73
C VAL A 721 24.78 22.74 -19.16
N TYR A 722 25.03 22.66 -17.85
CA TYR A 722 25.80 23.65 -17.11
C TYR A 722 26.90 22.94 -16.29
N ASP A 723 28.08 23.58 -16.16
CA ASP A 723 29.08 23.18 -15.18
C ASP A 723 28.77 23.75 -13.78
N LEU A 724 29.58 23.44 -12.77
CA LEU A 724 29.37 23.91 -11.40
C LEU A 724 29.44 25.45 -11.28
N ASP A 725 30.17 26.12 -12.16
CA ASP A 725 30.26 27.59 -12.22
C ASP A 725 29.06 28.22 -12.93
N MET A 726 28.02 27.40 -13.27
CA MET A 726 26.85 27.83 -14.02
C MET A 726 27.14 28.35 -15.44
N ARG A 727 28.29 28.00 -16.00
CA ARG A 727 28.56 28.24 -17.40
C ARG A 727 27.79 27.22 -18.24
N ARG A 728 26.94 27.68 -19.15
CA ARG A 728 26.26 26.83 -20.10
C ARG A 728 27.23 26.27 -21.14
N ILE A 729 27.44 24.94 -21.10
CA ILE A 729 28.39 24.24 -21.94
C ILE A 729 27.76 23.60 -23.17
N ASP A 730 26.48 23.23 -23.10
CA ASP A 730 25.70 22.72 -24.22
C ASP A 730 24.24 23.25 -24.17
N SER A 731 23.61 23.36 -25.34
CA SER A 731 22.23 23.75 -25.47
C SER A 731 21.63 23.16 -26.75
N GLN A 732 20.75 22.20 -26.59
CA GLN A 732 20.12 21.42 -27.65
C GLN A 732 18.61 21.64 -27.69
N SER A 733 18.01 21.47 -28.88
CA SER A 733 16.56 21.54 -29.05
C SER A 733 16.14 20.68 -30.25
N ALA A 734 15.10 19.87 -30.08
CA ALA A 734 14.51 19.07 -31.14
C ALA A 734 12.98 19.14 -31.13
N ALA A 735 12.39 19.12 -32.32
CA ALA A 735 10.98 18.83 -32.47
C ALA A 735 10.74 17.34 -32.21
N VAL A 736 9.65 17.01 -31.55
CA VAL A 736 9.33 15.62 -31.19
C VAL A 736 7.83 15.35 -31.28
N ASP A 737 7.48 14.28 -31.96
CA ASP A 737 6.14 13.70 -31.93
C ASP A 737 6.13 12.55 -30.90
N LEU A 738 5.18 12.57 -29.97
CA LEU A 738 5.07 11.58 -28.91
C LEU A 738 4.05 10.51 -29.32
N PRO A 739 4.49 9.25 -29.43
CA PRO A 739 3.56 8.17 -29.70
C PRO A 739 2.54 8.02 -28.55
N GLU A 740 1.39 7.46 -28.86
CA GLU A 740 0.39 7.09 -27.87
C GLU A 740 0.96 6.02 -26.93
N ASP A 741 0.89 6.26 -25.62
CA ASP A 741 1.37 5.34 -24.57
C ASP A 741 2.76 4.74 -24.87
N GLY A 742 3.69 5.57 -25.33
CA GLY A 742 5.01 5.14 -25.82
C GLY A 742 6.10 6.13 -25.51
N VAL A 743 7.25 5.95 -26.14
CA VAL A 743 8.45 6.78 -25.93
C VAL A 743 9.04 7.22 -27.26
N ALA A 744 9.42 8.48 -27.34
CA ALA A 744 10.31 8.98 -28.38
C ALA A 744 11.74 8.91 -27.82
N ASN A 745 12.48 7.85 -28.22
CA ASN A 745 13.80 7.56 -27.70
C ASN A 745 14.89 8.37 -28.42
N ASP A 746 15.95 8.73 -27.69
CA ASP A 746 17.22 9.28 -28.16
C ASP A 746 17.08 10.51 -29.08
N VAL A 747 16.14 11.41 -28.76
CA VAL A 747 15.80 12.60 -29.57
C VAL A 747 16.87 13.68 -29.56
N LEU A 748 17.71 13.70 -28.53
CA LEU A 748 18.89 14.59 -28.41
C LEU A 748 20.10 13.80 -27.89
N THR A 749 21.31 14.19 -28.27
CA THR A 749 22.55 13.71 -27.66
C THR A 749 23.32 14.90 -27.10
N LEU A 750 23.65 14.87 -25.80
CA LEU A 750 24.28 15.97 -25.10
C LEU A 750 25.83 15.86 -25.14
N ASP A 751 26.46 17.00 -25.25
CA ASP A 751 27.96 17.09 -25.24
C ASP A 751 28.45 17.72 -23.93
N PHE A 752 29.31 17.01 -23.23
CA PHE A 752 29.91 17.44 -21.98
C PHE A 752 31.39 17.88 -22.14
N SER A 753 31.96 17.77 -23.32
CA SER A 753 33.41 18.01 -23.59
C SER A 753 33.90 19.42 -23.24
N ALA A 754 33.03 20.41 -23.26
CA ALA A 754 33.36 21.78 -22.92
C ALA A 754 33.29 22.08 -21.40
N SER A 755 32.97 21.10 -20.56
CA SER A 755 32.92 21.27 -19.09
C SER A 755 34.33 21.51 -18.54
N LYS A 756 34.41 22.41 -17.55
CA LYS A 756 35.68 22.66 -16.81
C LYS A 756 35.63 22.07 -15.39
N THR A 757 34.48 21.53 -15.00
CA THR A 757 34.26 20.94 -13.71
C THR A 757 33.82 19.48 -13.85
N PRO A 758 34.14 18.60 -12.91
CA PRO A 758 33.81 17.18 -13.03
C PRO A 758 32.29 16.90 -12.88
N VAL A 759 31.53 17.81 -12.32
CA VAL A 759 30.07 17.68 -12.17
C VAL A 759 29.36 18.64 -13.08
N GLN A 760 28.30 18.17 -13.72
CA GLN A 760 27.44 18.97 -14.60
C GLN A 760 26.00 18.86 -14.17
N PHE A 761 25.23 19.94 -14.45
CA PHE A 761 23.78 19.99 -14.28
C PHE A 761 23.09 19.99 -15.64
N ILE A 762 22.01 19.21 -15.75
CA ILE A 762 21.23 19.10 -16.98
C ILE A 762 19.80 19.57 -16.66
N LYS A 763 19.33 20.54 -17.42
CA LYS A 763 17.94 21.03 -17.36
C LYS A 763 17.20 20.64 -18.62
N LEU A 764 16.15 19.83 -18.49
CA LEU A 764 15.27 19.45 -19.58
C LEU A 764 13.93 20.19 -19.46
N ARG A 765 13.36 20.61 -20.61
CA ARG A 765 12.01 21.16 -20.69
C ARG A 765 11.31 20.61 -21.93
N LEU A 766 10.07 20.25 -21.78
CA LEU A 766 9.17 19.84 -22.86
C LEU A 766 8.12 20.93 -23.06
N PHE A 767 7.93 21.35 -24.30
CA PHE A 767 6.93 22.36 -24.67
C PHE A 767 5.90 21.75 -25.63
N ASP A 768 4.65 22.13 -25.47
CA ASP A 768 3.58 21.77 -26.39
C ASP A 768 3.66 22.57 -27.71
N GLU A 769 2.77 22.28 -28.64
CA GLU A 769 2.67 22.93 -29.95
C GLU A 769 2.42 24.46 -29.88
N ARG A 770 1.98 24.97 -28.71
CA ARG A 770 1.74 26.37 -28.44
C ARG A 770 2.90 27.06 -27.71
N GLY A 771 3.99 26.31 -27.45
CA GLY A 771 5.13 26.76 -26.69
C GLY A 771 4.93 26.83 -25.18
N LYS A 772 3.85 26.23 -24.63
CA LYS A 772 3.63 26.11 -23.20
C LYS A 772 4.42 24.93 -22.65
N GLN A 773 5.08 25.12 -21.53
CA GLN A 773 5.80 24.03 -20.86
C GLN A 773 4.84 22.93 -20.41
N ALA A 774 5.05 21.71 -20.89
CA ALA A 774 4.28 20.51 -20.61
C ALA A 774 4.99 19.58 -19.61
N GLY A 775 6.33 19.64 -19.52
CA GLY A 775 7.13 18.87 -18.58
C GLY A 775 8.49 19.50 -18.34
N SER A 776 9.17 19.13 -17.27
CA SER A 776 10.56 19.52 -17.04
C SER A 776 11.26 18.55 -16.11
N ASN A 777 12.58 18.43 -16.26
CA ASN A 777 13.38 17.56 -15.42
C ASN A 777 14.73 18.22 -15.10
N PHE A 778 15.39 17.71 -14.07
CA PHE A 778 16.70 18.19 -13.65
C PHE A 778 17.58 17.02 -13.23
N TYR A 779 18.83 17.00 -13.68
CA TYR A 779 19.82 15.98 -13.35
C TYR A 779 21.14 16.61 -12.94
N TRP A 780 21.91 15.84 -12.20
CA TRP A 780 23.34 16.06 -11.99
C TRP A 780 24.08 14.81 -12.40
N ARG A 781 25.21 14.99 -13.03
CA ARG A 781 26.06 13.94 -13.55
C ARG A 781 27.52 14.26 -13.25
N SER A 782 28.37 13.25 -13.24
CA SER A 782 29.84 13.44 -13.15
C SER A 782 30.54 12.83 -14.35
N ASP A 783 31.78 13.29 -14.61
CA ASP A 783 32.63 12.79 -15.69
C ASP A 783 33.31 11.46 -15.39
N ASN A 784 32.95 10.81 -14.29
CA ASN A 784 33.51 9.51 -13.94
C ASN A 784 33.14 8.47 -14.98
N GLU A 785 34.17 7.78 -15.47
CA GLU A 785 33.98 6.65 -16.37
C GLU A 785 33.29 5.50 -15.63
N TYR A 786 32.17 5.10 -16.15
CA TYR A 786 31.52 3.83 -15.79
C TYR A 786 32.27 2.69 -16.48
N LYS A 787 32.97 1.87 -15.70
CA LYS A 787 33.83 0.80 -16.25
C LYS A 787 33.16 -0.53 -16.48
N GLY A 788 31.83 -0.51 -16.58
CA GLY A 788 31.04 -1.72 -16.75
C GLY A 788 30.64 -2.37 -15.42
N ALA A 789 29.47 -2.96 -15.42
CA ALA A 789 28.90 -3.45 -14.18
C ALA A 789 29.46 -4.79 -13.76
N ASN A 790 30.03 -4.81 -12.60
CA ASN A 790 29.57 -5.80 -11.67
C ASN A 790 28.48 -5.11 -10.83
N THR A 791 27.23 -5.22 -11.24
CA THR A 791 26.06 -4.57 -10.65
C THR A 791 25.85 -4.90 -9.18
N LEU A 792 26.60 -5.85 -8.65
CA LEU A 792 26.46 -6.34 -7.28
C LEU A 792 27.63 -5.93 -6.37
N THR A 793 28.77 -5.56 -6.90
CA THR A 793 30.01 -5.38 -6.12
C THR A 793 30.95 -4.31 -6.65
N GLY A 794 30.63 -3.66 -7.76
CA GLY A 794 31.48 -2.59 -8.29
C GLY A 794 31.45 -1.39 -7.33
N PRO A 795 32.62 -0.81 -6.99
CA PRO A 795 32.62 0.43 -6.22
C PRO A 795 31.96 1.53 -7.05
N ALA A 796 31.12 2.34 -6.39
CA ALA A 796 30.76 3.62 -6.94
C ALA A 796 32.02 4.44 -7.13
N THR A 797 32.15 5.07 -8.27
CA THR A 797 33.29 5.95 -8.54
C THR A 797 33.03 7.29 -7.87
N ALA A 798 34.02 7.84 -7.17
CA ALA A 798 33.96 9.14 -6.53
C ALA A 798 33.63 10.23 -7.56
N GLY A 799 32.38 10.69 -7.61
CA GLY A 799 31.89 11.52 -8.71
C GLY A 799 31.42 12.89 -8.34
N PHE A 800 30.80 13.00 -7.18
CA PHE A 800 30.06 14.19 -6.79
C PHE A 800 30.70 14.99 -5.64
N GLN A 801 31.92 14.65 -5.22
CA GLN A 801 32.57 15.34 -4.09
C GLN A 801 32.71 16.85 -4.35
N SER A 802 32.95 17.25 -5.60
CA SER A 802 33.04 18.66 -5.98
C SER A 802 31.71 19.44 -5.85
N LEU A 803 30.57 18.77 -5.64
CA LEU A 803 29.36 19.47 -5.22
C LEU A 803 29.56 20.26 -3.91
N GLY A 804 30.46 19.83 -3.04
CA GLY A 804 30.84 20.57 -1.83
C GLY A 804 31.41 21.97 -2.12
N GLU A 805 31.88 22.22 -3.35
CA GLU A 805 32.39 23.52 -3.81
C GLU A 805 31.30 24.42 -4.40
N LEU A 806 30.04 23.91 -4.51
CA LEU A 806 28.95 24.67 -5.07
C LEU A 806 28.69 25.96 -4.29
N ALA A 807 28.76 27.10 -4.97
CA ALA A 807 28.58 28.39 -4.34
C ALA A 807 27.22 28.51 -3.62
N ARG A 808 27.19 29.18 -2.48
CA ARG A 808 25.94 29.52 -1.77
C ARG A 808 25.01 30.35 -2.65
N THR A 809 23.72 30.09 -2.57
CA THR A 809 22.70 30.83 -3.31
C THR A 809 21.55 31.25 -2.41
N ARG A 810 20.61 32.00 -2.95
CA ARG A 810 19.46 32.52 -2.21
C ARG A 810 18.14 32.15 -2.87
N VAL A 811 17.24 31.59 -2.10
CA VAL A 811 15.85 31.36 -2.50
C VAL A 811 14.93 32.33 -1.77
N ALA A 812 14.26 33.19 -2.54
CA ALA A 812 13.15 33.98 -2.01
C ALA A 812 11.94 33.07 -1.82
N ALA A 813 11.31 33.20 -0.66
CA ALA A 813 10.12 32.40 -0.33
C ALA A 813 9.01 33.30 0.18
N SER A 814 7.78 33.08 -0.29
CA SER A 814 6.56 33.68 0.21
C SER A 814 5.44 32.64 0.23
N TYR A 815 4.48 32.78 1.11
CA TYR A 815 3.40 31.82 1.24
C TYR A 815 2.04 32.49 1.45
N GLU A 816 1.00 31.78 1.04
CA GLU A 816 -0.40 32.08 1.33
C GLU A 816 -1.02 30.86 1.99
N THR A 817 -2.02 31.07 2.86
CA THR A 817 -2.71 29.97 3.56
C THR A 817 -4.20 30.04 3.32
N SER A 818 -4.84 28.88 3.21
CA SER A 818 -6.29 28.72 3.15
C SER A 818 -6.74 27.52 3.97
N VAL A 819 -8.02 27.49 4.31
CA VAL A 819 -8.69 26.36 4.95
C VAL A 819 -9.90 26.01 4.14
N GLU A 820 -10.02 24.76 3.72
CA GLU A 820 -11.13 24.24 2.93
C GLU A 820 -11.36 22.76 3.28
N ASP A 821 -12.61 22.36 3.41
CA ASP A 821 -13.03 20.96 3.62
C ASP A 821 -12.29 20.20 4.74
N GLY A 822 -11.98 20.89 5.83
CA GLY A 822 -11.28 20.29 6.98
C GLY A 822 -9.76 20.19 6.81
N TYR A 823 -9.18 20.76 5.77
CA TYR A 823 -7.76 20.81 5.51
C TYR A 823 -7.22 22.24 5.57
N HIS A 824 -5.98 22.34 6.03
CA HIS A 824 -5.17 23.54 5.95
C HIS A 824 -4.22 23.43 4.76
N TYR A 825 -4.19 24.45 3.93
CA TYR A 825 -3.32 24.55 2.75
C TYR A 825 -2.31 25.67 2.92
N ILE A 826 -1.09 25.42 2.44
CA ILE A 826 -0.03 26.43 2.31
C ILE A 826 0.42 26.40 0.85
N ASP A 827 0.26 27.50 0.12
CA ASP A 827 0.84 27.71 -1.20
C ASP A 827 2.16 28.47 -1.07
N LEU A 828 3.26 27.73 -1.02
CA LEU A 828 4.62 28.27 -0.88
C LEU A 828 5.24 28.53 -2.24
N ARG A 829 5.56 29.80 -2.52
CA ARG A 829 6.30 30.20 -3.71
C ARG A 829 7.78 30.31 -3.40
N LEU A 830 8.59 29.56 -4.12
CA LEU A 830 10.05 29.57 -4.06
C LEU A 830 10.59 30.19 -5.35
N LYS A 831 11.60 31.05 -5.24
CA LYS A 831 12.31 31.62 -6.41
C LYS A 831 13.79 31.67 -6.11
N ASN A 832 14.62 31.04 -6.94
CA ASN A 832 16.06 31.22 -6.88
C ASN A 832 16.43 32.63 -7.39
N THR A 833 16.91 33.46 -6.49
CA THR A 833 17.32 34.85 -6.81
C THR A 833 18.85 34.98 -6.90
N GLY A 834 19.57 33.89 -6.70
CA GLY A 834 21.01 33.84 -6.79
C GLY A 834 21.52 33.53 -8.21
N ARG A 835 22.81 33.30 -8.34
CA ARG A 835 23.50 33.05 -9.61
C ARG A 835 23.87 31.60 -9.87
N THR A 836 23.76 30.74 -8.85
CA THR A 836 23.99 29.31 -8.97
C THR A 836 22.70 28.53 -8.69
N VAL A 837 22.66 27.27 -9.05
CA VAL A 837 21.53 26.39 -8.77
C VAL A 837 21.24 26.31 -7.26
N ALA A 838 19.99 26.41 -6.86
CA ALA A 838 19.56 26.07 -5.52
C ALA A 838 19.37 24.54 -5.50
N PHE A 839 20.38 23.85 -4.98
CA PHE A 839 20.47 22.42 -5.06
C PHE A 839 19.72 21.77 -3.87
N PHE A 840 18.85 20.83 -4.19
CA PHE A 840 18.15 19.96 -3.25
C PHE A 840 17.39 20.74 -2.15
N THR A 841 16.58 21.71 -2.57
CA THR A 841 15.76 22.53 -1.69
C THR A 841 14.65 21.71 -1.08
N GLN A 842 14.68 21.56 0.24
CA GLN A 842 13.67 20.82 1.03
C GLN A 842 12.74 21.81 1.73
N VAL A 843 11.47 21.46 1.76
CA VAL A 843 10.41 22.14 2.53
C VAL A 843 9.93 21.22 3.64
N GLN A 844 9.82 21.72 4.86
CA GLN A 844 9.31 20.99 6.01
C GLN A 844 8.25 21.79 6.76
N TRP A 845 7.23 21.10 7.22
CA TRP A 845 6.15 21.62 8.03
C TRP A 845 6.27 21.06 9.45
N LEU A 846 6.62 21.89 10.45
CA LEU A 846 6.98 21.48 11.79
C LEU A 846 6.02 22.04 12.84
N ASP A 847 5.73 21.24 13.86
CA ASP A 847 4.99 21.65 15.05
C ASP A 847 5.82 22.54 15.98
N GLU A 848 5.24 22.91 17.13
CA GLU A 848 5.90 23.74 18.16
C GLU A 848 7.12 23.07 18.78
N ARG A 849 7.17 21.73 18.76
CA ARG A 849 8.30 20.92 19.26
C ARG A 849 9.33 20.62 18.16
N ARG A 850 9.16 21.25 16.99
CA ARG A 850 9.99 21.04 15.79
C ARG A 850 9.94 19.62 15.23
N LYS A 851 8.85 18.90 15.49
CA LYS A 851 8.60 17.60 14.86
C LYS A 851 7.81 17.81 13.55
N PRO A 852 8.09 17.03 12.48
CA PRO A 852 7.28 17.07 11.29
C PRO A 852 5.80 16.78 11.57
N VAL A 853 4.92 17.58 11.00
CA VAL A 853 3.47 17.33 11.05
C VAL A 853 3.12 16.28 10.03
N ARG A 854 2.56 15.17 10.47
CA ARG A 854 2.32 13.98 9.64
C ARG A 854 0.91 13.41 9.82
N PRO A 855 0.29 12.93 8.73
CA PRO A 855 0.74 13.08 7.35
C PRO A 855 0.56 14.51 6.83
N SER A 856 1.52 15.00 6.05
CA SER A 856 1.40 16.24 5.27
C SER A 856 1.79 15.96 3.83
N PHE A 857 1.00 16.48 2.88
CA PHE A 857 1.19 16.18 1.46
C PHE A 857 1.74 17.39 0.75
N TYR A 858 2.91 17.22 0.12
CA TYR A 858 3.58 18.26 -0.64
C TYR A 858 3.44 17.95 -2.12
N THR A 859 3.08 18.91 -2.94
CA THR A 859 2.99 18.70 -4.40
C THR A 859 4.37 18.48 -5.04
N ASP A 860 5.44 18.93 -4.41
CA ASP A 860 6.82 18.74 -4.82
C ASP A 860 7.75 19.01 -3.63
N ASN A 861 8.93 18.39 -3.59
CA ASN A 861 9.91 18.62 -2.54
C ASN A 861 11.32 18.20 -3.04
N PHE A 862 12.37 18.52 -2.26
CA PHE A 862 13.76 18.24 -2.63
C PHE A 862 14.13 18.79 -4.02
N LEU A 863 13.77 20.03 -4.27
CA LEU A 863 13.81 20.70 -5.57
C LEU A 863 15.20 21.18 -5.94
N CYS A 864 15.53 21.13 -7.25
CA CYS A 864 16.65 21.88 -7.81
C CYS A 864 16.11 23.03 -8.67
N LEU A 865 16.44 24.26 -8.30
CA LEU A 865 15.97 25.46 -9.00
C LEU A 865 17.13 26.18 -9.68
N MET A 866 17.06 26.32 -11.01
CA MET A 866 18.00 27.11 -11.78
C MET A 866 17.94 28.60 -11.40
N PRO A 867 18.99 29.41 -11.63
CA PRO A 867 18.93 30.85 -11.43
C PRO A 867 17.74 31.51 -12.12
N GLY A 868 16.94 32.26 -11.35
CA GLY A 868 15.71 32.91 -11.81
C GLY A 868 14.48 32.01 -11.85
N GLU A 869 14.62 30.66 -11.70
CA GLU A 869 13.51 29.72 -11.72
C GLU A 869 12.62 29.87 -10.48
N SER A 870 11.32 29.70 -10.67
CA SER A 870 10.32 29.76 -9.61
C SER A 870 9.51 28.47 -9.58
N ARG A 871 9.15 27.98 -8.38
CA ARG A 871 8.26 26.84 -8.15
C ARG A 871 7.26 27.18 -7.05
N THR A 872 6.03 26.70 -7.20
CA THR A 872 5.05 26.74 -6.12
C THR A 872 4.88 25.31 -5.58
N VAL A 873 5.04 25.17 -4.28
CA VAL A 873 4.79 23.94 -3.54
C VAL A 873 3.53 24.15 -2.72
N ARG A 874 2.50 23.36 -2.96
CA ARG A 874 1.33 23.31 -2.08
C ARG A 874 1.54 22.24 -1.04
N ILE A 875 1.28 22.59 0.22
CA ILE A 875 1.28 21.68 1.36
C ILE A 875 -0.16 21.57 1.85
N GLU A 876 -0.62 20.36 2.05
CA GLU A 876 -1.94 20.04 2.56
C GLU A 876 -1.82 19.21 3.84
N THR A 877 -2.53 19.62 4.88
CA THR A 877 -2.54 18.93 6.18
C THR A 877 -3.95 18.98 6.76
N ALA A 878 -4.44 17.87 7.26
CA ALA A 878 -5.75 17.82 7.91
C ALA A 878 -5.75 18.64 9.21
N LEU A 879 -6.82 19.36 9.49
CA LEU A 879 -6.90 20.28 10.64
C LEU A 879 -6.82 19.56 11.99
N ASP A 880 -7.22 18.31 12.07
CA ASP A 880 -7.10 17.48 13.28
C ASP A 880 -5.64 17.14 13.63
N LYS A 881 -4.72 17.19 12.64
CA LYS A 881 -3.26 17.07 12.83
C LYS A 881 -2.59 18.37 13.27
N LEU A 882 -3.34 19.42 13.38
CA LEU A 882 -2.88 20.76 13.73
C LEU A 882 -3.55 21.24 15.04
N PRO A 883 -3.37 20.56 16.19
CA PRO A 883 -4.03 20.95 17.46
C PRO A 883 -3.51 22.27 18.03
N GLY A 884 -2.27 22.67 17.72
CA GLY A 884 -1.66 23.91 18.13
C GLY A 884 -2.11 25.15 17.32
N GLU A 885 -1.62 26.32 17.70
CA GLU A 885 -1.92 27.59 17.02
C GLU A 885 -0.80 28.07 16.11
N ALA A 886 0.44 27.67 16.37
CA ALA A 886 1.62 28.14 15.68
C ALA A 886 2.50 27.00 15.21
N TYR A 887 2.88 27.05 13.96
CA TYR A 887 3.74 26.05 13.30
C TYR A 887 4.89 26.75 12.59
N THR A 888 5.89 25.97 12.20
CA THR A 888 7.06 26.51 11.50
C THR A 888 7.19 25.85 10.14
N LEU A 889 7.15 26.67 9.10
CA LEU A 889 7.50 26.27 7.74
C LEU A 889 9.00 26.52 7.55
N VAL A 890 9.74 25.47 7.23
CA VAL A 890 11.20 25.52 7.03
C VAL A 890 11.52 25.30 5.56
N VAL A 891 12.40 26.13 5.02
CA VAL A 891 13.00 25.98 3.69
C VAL A 891 14.49 25.88 3.89
N ARG A 892 15.09 24.74 3.51
CA ARG A 892 16.52 24.48 3.58
C ARG A 892 17.01 23.81 2.29
N GLY A 893 18.30 23.71 2.09
CA GLY A 893 18.89 22.99 0.95
C GLY A 893 20.39 22.98 1.04
N PHE A 894 21.03 22.14 0.23
CA PHE A 894 22.46 21.86 0.31
C PHE A 894 23.34 23.14 0.32
N ASN A 895 23.08 24.04 -0.58
CA ASN A 895 23.83 25.31 -0.70
C ASN A 895 23.00 26.55 -0.34
N LEU A 896 21.99 26.40 0.55
CA LEU A 896 21.11 27.45 1.01
C LEU A 896 21.29 27.73 2.51
N ASP A 897 21.01 28.96 2.90
CA ASP A 897 20.77 29.26 4.31
C ASP A 897 19.33 28.87 4.67
N THR A 898 19.16 28.18 5.79
CA THR A 898 17.85 27.79 6.30
C THR A 898 17.00 29.03 6.58
N ARG A 899 15.75 29.00 6.11
CA ARG A 899 14.75 30.04 6.37
C ARG A 899 13.55 29.45 7.08
N GLU A 900 13.04 30.18 8.06
CA GLU A 900 11.90 29.74 8.86
C GLU A 900 10.80 30.79 8.83
N PHE A 901 9.57 30.35 8.72
CA PHE A 901 8.37 31.19 8.72
C PHE A 901 7.40 30.66 9.78
N LYS A 902 6.94 31.55 10.66
CA LYS A 902 5.89 31.23 11.63
C LYS A 902 4.53 31.34 10.95
N VAL A 903 3.81 30.23 10.91
CA VAL A 903 2.48 30.13 10.30
C VAL A 903 1.45 29.92 11.41
N LYS A 904 0.45 30.77 11.45
CA LYS A 904 -0.68 30.64 12.38
C LYS A 904 -1.82 29.87 11.70
N ILE A 905 -2.37 28.92 12.40
CA ILE A 905 -3.53 28.18 11.94
C ILE A 905 -4.79 29.00 12.18
N ARG A 906 -5.50 29.34 11.11
CA ARG A 906 -6.84 29.91 11.21
C ARG A 906 -7.83 28.76 11.23
N ARG A 907 -8.62 28.68 12.29
CA ARG A 907 -9.75 27.73 12.36
C ARG A 907 -11.01 28.41 11.89
N PRO A 908 -11.90 27.70 11.17
CA PRO A 908 -13.17 28.28 10.70
C PRO A 908 -14.06 28.74 11.84
#